data_90d165764cd463ee5f9a723855f755a1
#
_entry.id   90d165764cd463ee5f9a723855f755a1
#
_cell.length_a   1.000
_cell.length_b   1.000
_cell.length_c   1.000
_cell.angle_alpha   90.00
_cell.angle_beta   90.00
_cell.angle_gamma   90.00
#
_symmetry.space_group_name_H-M   'P 1'
#
loop_
_entity.id
_entity.type
_entity.pdbx_description
1 polymer ?
#
loop_
_entity_poly.entity_id
_entity_poly.type
_entity_poly.pdbx_seq_one_letter_code
_entity_poly.pdbx_strand_id
1 'polypeptide(L)'
;MMKKKQVFIIWLFIPLVVFAQREYIRWNIFDINKVRTKFSNANQLCNGNFQNTIFAMPPAFEYPAGSGINYGTDVAFIVGGYQEDGGGENPNNLPCVDAGMTEGPADYWDPDHYDPYVELVDGSDRAAMSDDPGSWPAGGFPDVIPNYYYKTTQDYVNGTKTQTPGINPLPLLKDSTGWPGAGENGQRIADQESFSACYAIDHLAEVPPERWLTIQTINRGMAWSGKYYEDFIVWTFVARNIGHTPITKTYFAVWSDFAFIASFNPPNPFGDDGDVCYYDRDRQFAYSWDEDGIETSPTGGTLTASEIAWAGSVVLKTPKGDDGKELGVTGYDAVSNYNAQTSNIGNGARKVEFYRYNLANRDDPRDTDGDGIDDTFDGKPYFEAESEPLQIMSSGPFTLEPGQMDTMIIATVFGVSKLDLFKNVDQVIQLYKDRWHVIAPPPKPKVKVIAGDQKVELIWDRAAEKDSLFEGYRIYKSMDNGVSWGQPIKDIFGDVIAFKPLEIFDLKDGITGTNDLVPGFSLGFDSGLEAIRKVINGDTVNYFRDNKVQNGYNYRYAVTSYTRGGPAKPPIENAIATDPSIPGDNTVAVTPHSPTASHTLDSIRVVPNPYIASARWESELGVRRIDFTVLPAKCTIRIYNAAGEKVKTLYHDNAIMSSESWDLLSDQGQEVAPGLYFYHVDSPLGMKTGKFVVIY
;
A
#
# COMPACT_ATOMS: atom_id res chain seq x y z
N MET A 1 -34.57 22.13 -72.37
CA MET A 1 -33.12 21.88 -72.34
C MET A 1 -32.66 21.89 -70.89
N MET A 2 -32.71 20.74 -70.23
CA MET A 2 -32.26 20.59 -68.80
C MET A 2 -30.82 20.10 -68.80
N LYS A 3 -29.89 20.88 -68.25
CA LYS A 3 -28.50 20.49 -68.06
C LYS A 3 -28.43 19.59 -66.86
N LYS A 4 -28.05 18.31 -67.03
CA LYS A 4 -27.66 17.39 -66.02
C LYS A 4 -26.34 17.86 -65.39
N LYS A 5 -26.33 18.22 -64.08
CA LYS A 5 -25.12 18.37 -63.30
C LYS A 5 -24.64 16.97 -62.86
N GLN A 6 -23.51 16.56 -63.36
CA GLN A 6 -22.77 15.42 -62.82
C GLN A 6 -22.12 15.84 -61.51
N VAL A 7 -22.52 15.18 -60.43
CA VAL A 7 -21.86 15.29 -59.12
C VAL A 7 -20.74 14.25 -59.13
N PHE A 8 -19.48 14.71 -59.20
CA PHE A 8 -18.32 13.89 -58.94
C PHE A 8 -18.21 13.71 -57.41
N ILE A 9 -18.50 12.50 -56.92
CA ILE A 9 -18.16 12.09 -55.55
C ILE A 9 -16.69 11.69 -55.61
N ILE A 10 -15.82 12.57 -55.14
CA ILE A 10 -14.42 12.24 -54.84
C ILE A 10 -14.47 11.43 -53.56
N TRP A 11 -14.25 10.13 -53.64
CA TRP A 11 -13.90 9.29 -52.53
C TRP A 11 -12.50 9.71 -52.06
N LEU A 12 -12.43 10.54 -51.00
CA LEU A 12 -11.22 10.69 -50.22
C LEU A 12 -10.98 9.34 -49.56
N PHE A 13 -10.08 8.55 -50.11
CA PHE A 13 -9.41 7.52 -49.33
C PHE A 13 -8.54 8.27 -48.31
N ILE A 14 -9.07 8.55 -47.15
CA ILE A 14 -8.28 8.73 -45.95
C ILE A 14 -7.75 7.32 -45.67
N PRO A 15 -6.44 7.06 -45.75
CA PRO A 15 -5.92 5.84 -45.19
C PRO A 15 -6.37 5.89 -43.72
N LEU A 16 -7.27 4.99 -43.31
CA LEU A 16 -7.40 4.60 -41.91
C LEU A 16 -6.02 4.02 -41.62
N VAL A 17 -5.14 4.82 -41.07
CA VAL A 17 -4.05 4.31 -40.25
C VAL A 17 -4.79 3.71 -39.04
N VAL A 18 -5.15 2.46 -39.18
CA VAL A 18 -5.51 1.62 -38.06
C VAL A 18 -4.19 1.55 -37.28
N PHE A 19 -4.07 2.38 -36.25
CA PHE A 19 -3.12 2.09 -35.19
C PHE A 19 -3.46 0.67 -34.79
N ALA A 20 -2.62 -0.27 -35.17
CA ALA A 20 -2.73 -1.65 -34.72
C ALA A 20 -2.52 -1.58 -33.20
N GLN A 21 -3.64 -1.45 -32.48
CA GLN A 21 -3.67 -1.58 -31.06
C GLN A 21 -3.02 -2.92 -30.77
N ARG A 22 -1.96 -2.95 -29.96
CA ARG A 22 -1.28 -4.20 -29.65
C ARG A 22 -2.29 -5.16 -29.05
N GLU A 23 -2.63 -6.20 -29.79
CA GLU A 23 -3.79 -7.07 -29.51
C GLU A 23 -3.69 -7.75 -28.14
N TYR A 24 -2.47 -7.88 -27.62
CA TYR A 24 -2.19 -8.63 -26.39
C TYR A 24 -1.77 -7.77 -25.20
N ILE A 25 -1.65 -6.45 -25.33
CA ILE A 25 -1.36 -5.60 -24.18
C ILE A 25 -2.59 -5.48 -23.29
N ARG A 26 -2.42 -5.75 -22.02
CA ARG A 26 -3.45 -5.74 -20.98
C ARG A 26 -2.95 -4.95 -19.78
N TRP A 27 -3.88 -4.35 -19.07
CA TRP A 27 -3.62 -3.54 -17.87
C TRP A 27 -4.33 -4.11 -16.66
N ASN A 28 -3.75 -3.91 -15.47
CA ASN A 28 -4.38 -4.16 -14.18
C ASN A 28 -3.87 -3.14 -13.15
N ILE A 29 -4.39 -3.17 -11.92
CA ILE A 29 -4.14 -2.14 -10.91
C ILE A 29 -3.71 -2.81 -9.61
N PHE A 30 -2.58 -2.35 -9.04
CA PHE A 30 -2.24 -2.56 -7.65
C PHE A 30 -3.08 -1.63 -6.77
N ASP A 31 -3.77 -2.18 -5.77
CA ASP A 31 -4.69 -1.44 -4.89
C ASP A 31 -4.77 -1.98 -3.45
N ILE A 32 -3.87 -2.89 -3.08
CA ILE A 32 -3.86 -3.55 -1.77
C ILE A 32 -3.29 -2.68 -0.65
N ASN A 33 -2.53 -1.64 -0.98
CA ASN A 33 -1.84 -0.77 -0.05
C ASN A 33 -2.12 0.73 -0.34
N LYS A 34 -1.33 1.64 0.23
CA LYS A 34 -1.51 3.09 0.01
C LYS A 34 -1.03 3.58 -1.34
N VAL A 35 -0.21 2.79 -2.05
CA VAL A 35 0.27 3.13 -3.39
C VAL A 35 -0.62 2.42 -4.41
N ARG A 36 -1.45 3.17 -5.10
CA ARG A 36 -2.34 2.61 -6.12
C ARG A 36 -1.84 2.98 -7.50
N THR A 37 -1.52 1.98 -8.31
CA THR A 37 -1.03 2.23 -9.67
C THR A 37 -1.42 1.12 -10.63
N LYS A 38 -1.55 1.48 -11.90
CA LYS A 38 -1.73 0.50 -12.97
C LYS A 38 -0.37 -0.01 -13.48
N PHE A 39 -0.38 -1.19 -14.03
CA PHE A 39 0.74 -1.81 -14.72
C PHE A 39 0.23 -2.59 -15.93
N SER A 40 1.10 -2.81 -16.91
CA SER A 40 0.81 -3.65 -18.06
C SER A 40 1.55 -4.98 -18.02
N ASN A 41 1.12 -5.92 -18.84
CA ASN A 41 1.85 -7.16 -19.10
C ASN A 41 3.00 -6.96 -20.12
N ALA A 42 3.30 -5.73 -20.52
CA ALA A 42 4.37 -5.35 -21.46
C ALA A 42 5.44 -4.45 -20.81
N ASN A 43 5.72 -4.62 -19.52
CA ASN A 43 6.74 -3.91 -18.73
C ASN A 43 6.46 -2.43 -18.43
N GLN A 44 5.28 -1.93 -18.75
CA GLN A 44 4.91 -0.56 -18.43
C GLN A 44 4.34 -0.47 -17.04
N LEU A 45 4.87 0.46 -16.24
CA LEU A 45 4.37 0.79 -14.92
C LEU A 45 3.88 2.23 -14.96
N CYS A 46 2.65 2.46 -14.48
CA CYS A 46 2.13 3.81 -14.33
C CYS A 46 2.12 4.62 -15.65
N ASN A 47 1.43 4.20 -16.65
CA ASN A 47 1.34 5.01 -17.87
C ASN A 47 0.44 6.24 -17.67
N GLY A 48 1.04 7.41 -17.59
CA GLY A 48 0.40 8.72 -17.53
C GLY A 48 0.17 9.39 -18.87
N ASN A 49 0.43 8.71 -19.99
CA ASN A 49 0.33 9.34 -21.31
C ASN A 49 -1.08 9.89 -21.61
N PHE A 50 -1.17 11.20 -21.57
CA PHE A 50 -2.41 12.00 -21.64
C PHE A 50 -2.94 12.21 -23.05
N GLN A 51 -2.14 11.97 -24.04
CA GLN A 51 -2.54 12.22 -25.43
C GLN A 51 -3.38 11.08 -26.01
N ASN A 52 -3.29 9.89 -25.42
CA ASN A 52 -4.11 8.76 -25.85
C ASN A 52 -5.20 8.47 -24.82
N THR A 53 -6.39 8.97 -25.06
CA THR A 53 -7.57 8.85 -24.18
C THR A 53 -7.96 7.42 -23.81
N ILE A 54 -7.38 6.40 -24.45
CA ILE A 54 -7.64 4.99 -24.15
C ILE A 54 -6.75 4.51 -22.98
N PHE A 55 -5.55 5.08 -22.81
CA PHE A 55 -4.57 4.65 -21.83
C PHE A 55 -4.38 5.65 -20.67
N ALA A 56 -4.79 6.90 -20.85
CA ALA A 56 -4.67 7.99 -19.90
C ALA A 56 -5.74 7.93 -18.80
N MET A 57 -5.82 6.85 -18.05
CA MET A 57 -6.76 6.79 -16.92
C MET A 57 -6.02 6.51 -15.62
N PRO A 58 -6.30 7.31 -14.55
CA PRO A 58 -5.75 7.02 -13.24
C PRO A 58 -6.16 5.60 -12.80
N PRO A 59 -5.42 4.96 -11.89
CA PRO A 59 -4.36 5.54 -11.07
C PRO A 59 -2.99 5.49 -11.72
N ALA A 60 -2.18 6.53 -11.44
CA ALA A 60 -0.80 6.67 -11.86
C ALA A 60 0.06 7.01 -10.64
N PHE A 61 0.40 6.01 -9.83
CA PHE A 61 0.98 6.16 -8.50
C PHE A 61 0.14 7.12 -7.62
N GLU A 62 -1.15 6.82 -7.52
CA GLU A 62 -2.04 7.52 -6.59
C GLU A 62 -1.59 7.25 -5.15
N TYR A 63 -1.32 8.31 -4.42
CA TYR A 63 -0.89 8.22 -3.03
C TYR A 63 -1.45 9.37 -2.16
N PRO A 64 -2.04 9.10 -0.99
CA PRO A 64 -2.48 7.76 -0.60
C PRO A 64 -3.66 7.27 -1.47
N ALA A 65 -3.84 5.96 -1.58
CA ALA A 65 -4.91 5.35 -2.36
C ALA A 65 -6.30 5.93 -2.01
N GLY A 66 -7.07 6.31 -3.03
CA GLY A 66 -8.38 6.94 -2.87
C GLY A 66 -8.34 8.47 -2.72
N SER A 67 -7.17 9.10 -2.72
CA SER A 67 -7.03 10.57 -2.66
C SER A 67 -7.32 11.25 -4.00
N GLY A 68 -7.15 10.54 -5.12
CA GLY A 68 -7.16 11.11 -6.46
C GLY A 68 -5.87 11.86 -6.84
N ILE A 69 -4.88 11.93 -5.93
CA ILE A 69 -3.60 12.61 -6.16
C ILE A 69 -2.63 11.60 -6.77
N ASN A 70 -2.11 11.91 -7.95
CA ASN A 70 -1.23 11.02 -8.72
C ASN A 70 0.16 11.65 -8.85
N TYR A 71 1.21 10.81 -8.74
CA TYR A 71 2.61 11.22 -8.67
C TYR A 71 3.47 10.62 -9.77
N GLY A 72 2.91 10.09 -10.83
CA GLY A 72 3.73 9.45 -11.83
C GLY A 72 3.19 9.59 -13.23
N THR A 73 4.11 9.72 -14.18
CA THR A 73 3.82 9.65 -15.59
C THR A 73 4.30 8.33 -16.18
N ASP A 74 5.52 7.90 -15.88
CA ASP A 74 6.06 6.62 -16.34
C ASP A 74 7.20 6.09 -15.43
N VAL A 75 7.22 4.79 -15.20
CA VAL A 75 8.36 4.05 -14.66
C VAL A 75 8.62 2.84 -15.53
N ALA A 76 9.85 2.68 -16.03
CA ALA A 76 10.17 1.67 -17.00
C ALA A 76 11.50 0.97 -16.73
N PHE A 77 11.56 -0.32 -17.09
CA PHE A 77 12.79 -1.08 -17.15
C PHE A 77 13.42 -0.97 -18.54
N ILE A 78 14.72 -0.73 -18.59
CA ILE A 78 15.50 -0.51 -19.78
C ILE A 78 16.64 -1.51 -19.85
N VAL A 79 16.89 -2.07 -21.03
CA VAL A 79 18.06 -2.90 -21.34
C VAL A 79 18.78 -2.31 -22.54
N GLY A 80 20.06 -1.98 -22.37
CA GLY A 80 20.91 -1.49 -23.45
C GLY A 80 22.15 -2.37 -23.62
N GLY A 81 22.65 -2.48 -24.86
CA GLY A 81 23.85 -3.28 -25.15
C GLY A 81 24.17 -3.42 -26.62
N TYR A 82 25.23 -4.17 -26.92
CA TYR A 82 25.66 -4.51 -28.27
C TYR A 82 25.38 -5.97 -28.55
N GLN A 83 24.67 -6.29 -29.62
CA GLN A 83 24.40 -7.64 -30.06
C GLN A 83 24.57 -7.73 -31.58
N GLU A 84 25.45 -8.65 -32.05
CA GLU A 84 25.82 -8.75 -33.46
C GLU A 84 24.63 -9.22 -34.35
N ASP A 85 23.88 -10.20 -33.85
CA ASP A 85 22.72 -10.76 -34.52
C ASP A 85 21.39 -10.43 -33.82
N GLY A 86 21.29 -9.23 -33.24
CA GLY A 86 20.05 -8.69 -32.73
C GLY A 86 18.95 -8.61 -33.79
N GLY A 87 17.72 -8.37 -33.38
CA GLY A 87 16.59 -8.20 -34.30
C GLY A 87 16.75 -6.98 -35.18
N GLY A 88 16.11 -6.98 -36.35
CA GLY A 88 16.18 -5.90 -37.33
C GLY A 88 17.53 -5.79 -38.07
N GLU A 89 17.86 -4.57 -38.57
CA GLU A 89 19.07 -4.29 -39.32
C GLU A 89 20.14 -3.62 -38.48
N ASN A 90 21.24 -4.31 -38.16
CA ASN A 90 22.37 -3.73 -37.42
C ASN A 90 23.73 -4.00 -38.09
N PRO A 91 23.97 -3.51 -39.34
CA PRO A 91 25.15 -3.83 -40.11
C PRO A 91 26.44 -3.30 -39.51
N ASN A 92 26.39 -2.34 -38.62
CA ASN A 92 27.56 -1.69 -38.00
C ASN A 92 27.78 -2.12 -36.54
N ASN A 93 27.03 -3.07 -36.04
CA ASN A 93 27.02 -3.48 -34.65
C ASN A 93 26.99 -2.29 -33.66
N LEU A 94 26.01 -1.42 -33.86
CA LEU A 94 25.76 -0.29 -32.98
C LEU A 94 24.99 -0.75 -31.72
N PRO A 95 25.08 -0.02 -30.61
CA PRO A 95 24.29 -0.36 -29.43
C PRO A 95 22.80 -0.22 -29.70
N CYS A 96 22.02 -1.02 -29.02
CA CYS A 96 20.58 -0.97 -29.03
C CYS A 96 20.06 -0.80 -27.61
N VAL A 97 18.91 -0.16 -27.46
CA VAL A 97 18.19 0.00 -26.21
C VAL A 97 16.76 -0.45 -26.42
N ASP A 98 16.27 -1.30 -25.51
CA ASP A 98 14.87 -1.71 -25.44
C ASP A 98 14.29 -1.27 -24.11
N ALA A 99 13.12 -0.65 -24.11
CA ALA A 99 12.48 -0.08 -22.94
C ALA A 99 10.98 -0.39 -22.90
N GLY A 100 10.43 -0.49 -21.72
CA GLY A 100 8.99 -0.61 -21.49
C GLY A 100 8.34 0.74 -21.22
N MET A 101 8.60 1.74 -22.07
CA MET A 101 8.10 3.11 -21.92
C MET A 101 7.04 3.43 -22.96
N THR A 102 6.17 4.39 -22.60
CA THR A 102 5.17 4.95 -23.52
C THR A 102 5.37 6.41 -23.81
N GLU A 103 6.27 7.09 -23.14
CA GLU A 103 6.48 8.51 -23.32
C GLU A 103 7.41 8.83 -24.49
N GLY A 104 6.95 9.79 -25.27
CA GLY A 104 7.68 10.47 -26.33
C GLY A 104 6.98 11.77 -26.68
N PRO A 105 7.65 12.72 -27.36
CA PRO A 105 6.96 13.93 -27.82
C PRO A 105 5.72 13.57 -28.64
N ALA A 106 4.72 14.41 -28.57
CA ALA A 106 3.39 14.21 -29.17
C ALA A 106 3.33 13.73 -30.62
N ASP A 107 4.41 13.89 -31.35
CA ASP A 107 4.54 13.56 -32.76
C ASP A 107 5.27 12.24 -33.06
N TYR A 108 5.81 11.58 -32.02
CA TYR A 108 6.63 10.36 -32.15
C TYR A 108 6.36 9.41 -30.98
N TRP A 109 5.22 8.77 -31.01
CA TRP A 109 4.91 7.65 -30.15
C TRP A 109 5.90 6.53 -30.43
N ASP A 110 6.80 6.31 -29.49
CA ASP A 110 7.55 5.09 -29.47
C ASP A 110 6.72 4.05 -28.72
N PRO A 111 6.13 3.11 -29.43
CA PRO A 111 5.44 2.03 -28.79
C PRO A 111 6.49 1.18 -28.09
N ASP A 112 6.07 0.61 -26.96
CA ASP A 112 6.84 -0.32 -26.19
C ASP A 112 7.62 -1.29 -27.06
N HIS A 113 8.86 -1.53 -26.69
CA HIS A 113 9.72 -2.50 -27.34
C HIS A 113 9.46 -3.93 -26.85
N TYR A 114 8.46 -4.14 -26.00
CA TYR A 114 8.15 -5.45 -25.43
C TYR A 114 6.73 -5.87 -25.76
N ASP A 115 6.59 -7.04 -26.37
CA ASP A 115 5.30 -7.70 -26.57
C ASP A 115 5.13 -8.90 -25.65
N PRO A 116 3.95 -9.09 -25.05
CA PRO A 116 3.66 -10.27 -24.23
C PRO A 116 3.69 -11.55 -25.07
N TYR A 117 4.13 -12.64 -24.47
CA TYR A 117 3.92 -13.96 -25.04
C TYR A 117 2.44 -14.31 -25.09
N VAL A 118 1.91 -14.57 -26.27
CA VAL A 118 0.48 -14.87 -26.51
C VAL A 118 0.00 -16.01 -25.62
N GLU A 119 0.82 -17.03 -25.45
CA GLU A 119 0.51 -18.21 -24.63
C GLU A 119 0.29 -17.88 -23.13
N LEU A 120 0.74 -16.69 -22.69
CA LEU A 120 0.59 -16.24 -21.30
C LEU A 120 -0.55 -15.22 -21.09
N VAL A 121 -1.21 -14.78 -22.15
CA VAL A 121 -2.28 -13.77 -22.08
C VAL A 121 -3.55 -14.20 -22.82
N ASP A 122 -3.54 -15.34 -23.49
CA ASP A 122 -4.67 -15.82 -24.28
C ASP A 122 -5.90 -16.05 -23.41
N GLY A 123 -7.01 -15.42 -23.81
CA GLY A 123 -8.30 -15.49 -23.13
C GLY A 123 -8.45 -14.58 -21.90
N SER A 124 -7.41 -13.82 -21.53
CA SER A 124 -7.47 -12.79 -20.48
C SER A 124 -7.74 -11.41 -21.08
N ASP A 125 -8.54 -10.60 -20.40
CA ASP A 125 -8.79 -9.20 -20.74
C ASP A 125 -8.01 -8.22 -19.85
N ARG A 126 -7.27 -8.72 -18.85
CA ARG A 126 -6.46 -7.94 -17.90
C ARG A 126 -5.07 -8.53 -17.73
N ALA A 127 -4.10 -7.69 -17.31
CA ALA A 127 -2.79 -8.17 -16.90
C ALA A 127 -2.90 -9.04 -15.64
N ALA A 128 -2.09 -10.10 -15.56
CA ALA A 128 -2.25 -11.12 -14.53
C ALA A 128 -1.91 -10.61 -13.12
N MET A 129 -2.82 -10.89 -12.18
CA MET A 129 -2.73 -10.52 -10.77
C MET A 129 -3.05 -11.72 -9.87
N SER A 130 -2.34 -11.89 -8.77
CA SER A 130 -2.42 -13.07 -7.91
C SER A 130 -3.73 -13.26 -7.18
N ASP A 131 -4.40 -12.17 -6.82
CA ASP A 131 -5.69 -12.13 -6.13
C ASP A 131 -6.89 -11.98 -7.08
N ASP A 132 -6.63 -11.90 -8.40
CA ASP A 132 -7.64 -11.84 -9.45
C ASP A 132 -7.50 -13.01 -10.44
N PRO A 133 -7.99 -14.21 -10.11
CA PRO A 133 -7.92 -15.36 -11.03
C PRO A 133 -8.62 -15.14 -12.38
N GLY A 134 -9.52 -14.16 -12.48
CA GLY A 134 -10.16 -13.76 -13.75
C GLY A 134 -9.20 -13.06 -14.71
N SER A 135 -8.03 -12.58 -14.23
CA SER A 135 -6.99 -11.97 -15.05
C SER A 135 -5.97 -13.01 -15.59
N TRP A 136 -6.07 -14.28 -15.20
CA TRP A 136 -5.13 -15.31 -15.62
C TRP A 136 -5.45 -15.81 -17.04
N PRO A 137 -4.45 -16.40 -17.75
CA PRO A 137 -4.69 -17.00 -19.05
C PRO A 137 -5.80 -18.05 -19.00
N ALA A 138 -6.58 -18.15 -20.07
CA ALA A 138 -7.60 -19.18 -20.18
C ALA A 138 -6.99 -20.58 -20.07
N GLY A 139 -7.48 -21.37 -19.11
CA GLY A 139 -6.90 -22.68 -18.79
C GLY A 139 -5.71 -22.66 -17.82
N GLY A 140 -5.35 -21.48 -17.29
CA GLY A 140 -4.25 -21.28 -16.34
C GLY A 140 -2.89 -21.04 -17.01
N PHE A 141 -1.88 -20.77 -16.19
CA PHE A 141 -0.53 -20.53 -16.70
C PHE A 141 0.10 -21.83 -17.24
N PRO A 142 0.86 -21.76 -18.38
CA PRO A 142 1.60 -22.90 -18.91
C PRO A 142 2.70 -23.35 -17.94
N ASP A 143 3.28 -24.53 -18.19
CA ASP A 143 4.38 -25.06 -17.37
C ASP A 143 5.74 -24.44 -17.70
N VAL A 144 5.82 -23.72 -18.80
CA VAL A 144 7.05 -23.07 -19.28
C VAL A 144 6.74 -21.70 -19.85
N ILE A 145 7.70 -20.77 -19.72
CA ILE A 145 7.71 -19.52 -20.47
C ILE A 145 8.35 -19.81 -21.82
N PRO A 146 7.69 -19.49 -22.96
CA PRO A 146 8.25 -19.65 -24.30
C PRO A 146 9.56 -18.86 -24.47
N ASN A 147 10.39 -19.27 -25.43
CA ASN A 147 11.67 -18.63 -25.73
C ASN A 147 11.82 -18.23 -27.20
N TYR A 148 10.72 -18.02 -27.90
CA TYR A 148 10.78 -17.51 -29.26
C TYR A 148 10.92 -15.99 -29.31
N TYR A 149 11.47 -15.51 -30.44
CA TYR A 149 11.54 -14.11 -30.79
C TYR A 149 11.30 -13.94 -32.30
N TYR A 150 11.21 -12.70 -32.78
CA TYR A 150 11.10 -12.39 -34.20
C TYR A 150 12.39 -11.70 -34.68
N LYS A 151 12.93 -12.09 -35.84
CA LYS A 151 14.16 -11.51 -36.35
C LYS A 151 13.95 -10.18 -37.06
N THR A 152 12.77 -9.98 -37.66
CA THR A 152 12.38 -8.80 -38.42
C THR A 152 10.93 -8.45 -38.12
N THR A 153 10.55 -7.21 -38.35
CA THR A 153 9.15 -6.79 -38.33
C THR A 153 8.29 -7.63 -39.26
N GLN A 154 8.84 -8.02 -40.42
CA GLN A 154 8.10 -8.87 -41.36
C GLN A 154 7.87 -10.30 -40.79
N ASP A 155 8.82 -10.84 -40.04
CA ASP A 155 8.63 -12.12 -39.34
C ASP A 155 7.51 -12.02 -38.29
N TYR A 156 7.45 -10.89 -37.60
CA TYR A 156 6.36 -10.59 -36.64
C TYR A 156 5.01 -10.58 -37.36
N VAL A 157 4.88 -9.82 -38.42
CA VAL A 157 3.64 -9.72 -39.23
C VAL A 157 3.23 -11.08 -39.79
N ASN A 158 4.20 -11.91 -40.19
CA ASN A 158 3.97 -13.25 -40.72
C ASN A 158 3.77 -14.34 -39.64
N GLY A 159 3.98 -14.00 -38.36
CA GLY A 159 3.96 -14.96 -37.26
C GLY A 159 5.12 -15.96 -37.31
N THR A 160 6.25 -15.62 -37.95
CA THR A 160 7.42 -16.52 -38.10
C THR A 160 8.30 -16.48 -36.87
N LYS A 161 8.03 -17.37 -35.91
CA LYS A 161 8.77 -17.49 -34.67
C LYS A 161 10.15 -18.12 -34.86
N THR A 162 11.18 -17.50 -34.27
CA THR A 162 12.55 -18.01 -34.21
C THR A 162 12.87 -18.51 -32.81
N GLN A 163 13.61 -19.61 -32.73
CA GLN A 163 14.16 -20.15 -31.47
C GLN A 163 15.64 -20.43 -31.65
N THR A 164 16.43 -20.12 -30.62
CA THR A 164 17.87 -20.41 -30.61
C THR A 164 18.12 -21.86 -30.21
N PRO A 165 18.80 -22.68 -31.02
CA PRO A 165 19.17 -24.02 -30.63
C PRO A 165 19.97 -24.04 -29.34
N GLY A 166 19.63 -24.94 -28.42
CA GLY A 166 20.29 -25.06 -27.13
C GLY A 166 19.74 -24.18 -26.02
N ILE A 167 18.91 -23.20 -26.34
CA ILE A 167 18.19 -22.42 -25.33
C ILE A 167 16.79 -23.02 -25.16
N ASN A 168 16.51 -23.60 -23.98
CA ASN A 168 15.20 -24.18 -23.69
C ASN A 168 14.21 -23.16 -23.13
N PRO A 169 12.90 -23.35 -23.30
CA PRO A 169 11.89 -22.61 -22.55
C PRO A 169 12.16 -22.67 -21.04
N LEU A 170 11.83 -21.61 -20.31
CA LEU A 170 12.04 -21.55 -18.87
C LEU A 170 10.90 -22.28 -18.13
N PRO A 171 11.19 -23.19 -17.21
CA PRO A 171 10.18 -23.74 -16.31
C PRO A 171 9.48 -22.62 -15.54
N LEU A 172 8.14 -22.67 -15.51
CA LEU A 172 7.33 -21.74 -14.74
C LEU A 172 6.82 -22.43 -13.47
N LEU A 173 7.48 -22.14 -12.36
CA LEU A 173 7.10 -22.69 -11.06
C LEU A 173 5.86 -21.97 -10.55
N LYS A 174 4.92 -22.74 -9.99
CA LYS A 174 3.60 -22.25 -9.56
C LYS A 174 3.29 -22.74 -8.15
N ASP A 175 2.53 -21.96 -7.39
CA ASP A 175 1.99 -22.38 -6.09
C ASP A 175 0.83 -23.39 -6.26
N SER A 176 0.25 -23.83 -5.15
CA SER A 176 -0.87 -24.77 -5.14
C SER A 176 -2.17 -24.24 -5.80
N THR A 177 -2.27 -22.94 -6.03
CA THR A 177 -3.40 -22.33 -6.74
C THR A 177 -3.19 -22.27 -8.24
N GLY A 178 -1.97 -22.50 -8.72
CA GLY A 178 -1.54 -22.33 -10.10
C GLY A 178 -0.94 -20.95 -10.41
N TRP A 179 -0.75 -20.09 -9.40
CA TRP A 179 -0.12 -18.79 -9.57
C TRP A 179 1.41 -18.93 -9.66
N PRO A 180 2.07 -18.28 -10.64
CA PRO A 180 3.54 -18.26 -10.72
C PRO A 180 4.12 -17.22 -9.75
N GLY A 181 4.10 -17.52 -8.44
CA GLY A 181 4.54 -16.62 -7.39
C GLY A 181 6.02 -16.22 -7.46
N ALA A 182 6.37 -15.15 -6.77
CA ALA A 182 7.72 -14.57 -6.79
C ALA A 182 8.76 -15.35 -5.96
N GLY A 183 8.33 -16.28 -5.11
CA GLY A 183 9.20 -17.08 -4.27
C GLY A 183 9.98 -18.17 -5.03
N GLU A 184 11.05 -18.67 -4.43
CA GLU A 184 12.01 -19.60 -5.07
C GLU A 184 11.36 -20.89 -5.65
N ASN A 185 10.25 -21.34 -5.06
CA ASN A 185 9.49 -22.51 -5.52
C ASN A 185 8.16 -22.13 -6.18
N GLY A 186 8.01 -20.88 -6.64
CA GLY A 186 6.78 -20.38 -7.23
C GLY A 186 5.69 -20.04 -6.21
N GLN A 187 6.01 -20.04 -4.90
CA GLN A 187 5.06 -19.62 -3.88
C GLN A 187 4.85 -18.09 -3.91
N ARG A 188 3.65 -17.66 -3.56
CA ARG A 188 3.32 -16.27 -3.34
C ARG A 188 4.04 -15.74 -2.09
N ILE A 189 4.61 -14.54 -2.16
CA ILE A 189 5.37 -13.91 -1.07
C ILE A 189 4.83 -12.54 -0.68
N ALA A 190 3.95 -11.94 -1.51
CA ALA A 190 3.26 -10.69 -1.22
C ALA A 190 1.74 -10.91 -1.15
N ASP A 191 1.02 -9.93 -0.62
CA ASP A 191 -0.45 -9.99 -0.54
C ASP A 191 -1.08 -9.85 -1.93
N GLN A 192 -0.46 -9.03 -2.78
CA GLN A 192 -0.80 -8.87 -4.19
C GLN A 192 0.47 -8.96 -5.05
N GLU A 193 0.45 -9.81 -6.08
CA GLU A 193 1.56 -9.99 -7.01
C GLU A 193 1.07 -9.87 -8.45
N SER A 194 1.87 -9.25 -9.32
CA SER A 194 1.71 -9.30 -10.77
C SER A 194 2.72 -10.25 -11.42
N PHE A 195 2.40 -10.73 -12.61
CA PHE A 195 3.30 -11.55 -13.41
C PHE A 195 3.12 -11.25 -14.90
N SER A 196 4.25 -11.05 -15.59
CA SER A 196 4.27 -11.01 -17.06
C SER A 196 5.58 -11.56 -17.60
N ALA A 197 5.55 -11.99 -18.86
CA ALA A 197 6.74 -12.34 -19.64
C ALA A 197 6.56 -11.84 -21.07
N CYS A 198 7.62 -11.22 -21.62
CA CYS A 198 7.62 -10.55 -22.90
C CYS A 198 8.88 -10.90 -23.68
N TYR A 199 8.85 -10.58 -24.97
CA TYR A 199 10.03 -10.55 -25.84
C TYR A 199 10.21 -9.16 -26.43
N ALA A 200 11.45 -8.75 -26.71
CA ALA A 200 11.70 -7.48 -27.36
C ALA A 200 11.40 -7.56 -28.85
N ILE A 201 10.76 -6.51 -29.36
CA ILE A 201 10.54 -6.29 -30.81
C ILE A 201 10.19 -4.83 -31.07
N ASP A 202 10.86 -4.24 -32.05
CA ASP A 202 10.60 -2.88 -32.53
C ASP A 202 9.77 -2.95 -33.84
N HIS A 203 8.51 -3.32 -33.69
CA HIS A 203 7.64 -3.59 -34.83
C HIS A 203 6.85 -2.35 -35.33
N LEU A 204 6.95 -1.26 -34.64
CA LEU A 204 6.30 -0.01 -34.98
C LEU A 204 7.31 1.09 -35.30
N ALA A 205 8.62 0.77 -35.41
CA ALA A 205 9.62 1.74 -35.81
C ALA A 205 9.30 2.33 -37.19
N GLU A 206 8.85 3.57 -37.21
CA GLU A 206 8.56 4.30 -38.46
C GLU A 206 9.83 4.76 -39.19
N VAL A 207 10.99 4.70 -38.51
CA VAL A 207 12.28 5.17 -39.01
C VAL A 207 13.31 4.06 -39.00
N PRO A 208 13.67 3.47 -40.15
CA PRO A 208 14.77 2.52 -40.25
C PRO A 208 16.12 3.12 -39.86
N PRO A 209 17.06 2.31 -39.34
CA PRO A 209 16.96 0.84 -39.19
C PRO A 209 16.27 0.39 -37.93
N GLU A 210 15.28 -0.49 -38.05
CA GLU A 210 14.70 -1.24 -36.95
C GLU A 210 15.81 -2.00 -36.23
N ARG A 211 15.87 -1.91 -34.90
CA ARG A 211 16.88 -2.62 -34.08
C ARG A 211 16.35 -2.90 -32.69
N TRP A 212 16.52 -4.14 -32.24
CA TRP A 212 16.23 -4.57 -30.87
C TRP A 212 17.19 -5.69 -30.44
N LEU A 213 17.31 -5.86 -29.13
CA LEU A 213 18.03 -7.00 -28.56
C LEU A 213 17.14 -8.25 -28.60
N THR A 214 17.74 -9.42 -28.79
CA THR A 214 16.99 -10.68 -28.70
C THR A 214 16.88 -11.14 -27.25
N ILE A 215 16.06 -10.43 -26.50
CA ILE A 215 15.85 -10.66 -25.08
C ILE A 215 14.40 -11.07 -24.77
N GLN A 216 14.30 -11.87 -23.75
CA GLN A 216 13.08 -12.21 -23.04
C GLN A 216 13.12 -11.52 -21.69
N THR A 217 12.02 -10.87 -21.30
CA THR A 217 11.87 -10.28 -19.96
C THR A 217 10.80 -11.02 -19.16
N ILE A 218 11.02 -11.10 -17.85
CA ILE A 218 10.07 -11.66 -16.90
C ILE A 218 9.93 -10.62 -15.78
N ASN A 219 8.71 -10.19 -15.53
CA ASN A 219 8.47 -9.08 -14.62
C ASN A 219 7.44 -9.46 -13.58
N ARG A 220 7.66 -8.94 -12.38
CA ARG A 220 6.78 -9.14 -11.23
C ARG A 220 6.67 -7.84 -10.45
N GLY A 221 5.45 -7.48 -10.06
CA GLY A 221 5.19 -6.51 -9.03
C GLY A 221 4.80 -7.22 -7.74
N MET A 222 5.09 -6.62 -6.60
CA MET A 222 4.78 -7.16 -5.28
C MET A 222 4.36 -6.03 -4.35
N ALA A 223 3.20 -6.16 -3.71
CA ALA A 223 2.67 -5.21 -2.74
C ALA A 223 2.12 -5.92 -1.50
N TRP A 224 2.27 -5.27 -0.35
CA TRP A 224 1.82 -5.77 0.96
C TRP A 224 0.87 -4.77 1.62
N SER A 225 -0.16 -5.28 2.31
CA SER A 225 -1.18 -4.50 3.02
C SER A 225 -0.81 -4.15 4.46
N GLY A 226 0.32 -4.63 4.95
CA GLY A 226 0.75 -4.40 6.33
C GLY A 226 1.23 -2.97 6.55
N LYS A 227 0.83 -2.33 7.65
CA LYS A 227 1.10 -0.93 8.02
C LYS A 227 2.54 -0.43 7.79
N TYR A 228 3.53 -1.32 7.81
CA TYR A 228 4.94 -0.98 7.59
C TYR A 228 5.43 -1.25 6.17
N TYR A 229 4.54 -1.74 5.30
CA TYR A 229 4.86 -2.15 3.94
C TYR A 229 3.87 -1.58 2.92
N GLU A 230 3.04 -0.63 3.35
CA GLU A 230 1.93 -0.09 2.56
C GLU A 230 2.30 1.14 1.71
N ASP A 231 3.53 1.66 1.87
CA ASP A 231 3.99 2.90 1.24
C ASP A 231 4.93 2.67 0.05
N PHE A 232 5.01 1.43 -0.47
CA PHE A 232 5.82 1.08 -1.63
C PHE A 232 5.29 -0.13 -2.41
N ILE A 233 5.74 -0.25 -3.66
CA ILE A 233 5.58 -1.43 -4.50
C ILE A 233 6.96 -1.86 -5.00
N VAL A 234 7.27 -3.16 -4.94
CA VAL A 234 8.53 -3.72 -5.41
C VAL A 234 8.33 -4.32 -6.79
N TRP A 235 9.30 -4.05 -7.68
CA TRP A 235 9.30 -4.53 -9.05
C TRP A 235 10.57 -5.36 -9.31
N THR A 236 10.39 -6.55 -9.84
CA THR A 236 11.47 -7.44 -10.25
C THR A 236 11.48 -7.55 -11.77
N PHE A 237 12.59 -7.23 -12.38
CA PHE A 237 12.82 -7.34 -13.82
C PHE A 237 13.94 -8.33 -14.07
N VAL A 238 13.66 -9.36 -14.86
CA VAL A 238 14.64 -10.33 -15.31
C VAL A 238 14.76 -10.19 -16.82
N ALA A 239 15.96 -10.01 -17.34
CA ALA A 239 16.21 -10.10 -18.77
C ALA A 239 17.09 -11.29 -19.09
N ARG A 240 16.71 -12.06 -20.13
CA ARG A 240 17.40 -13.24 -20.62
C ARG A 240 17.75 -13.08 -22.08
N ASN A 241 19.01 -13.31 -22.41
CA ASN A 241 19.41 -13.39 -23.82
C ASN A 241 18.90 -14.70 -24.45
N ILE A 242 17.99 -14.60 -25.41
CA ILE A 242 17.46 -15.73 -26.18
C ILE A 242 17.98 -15.77 -27.62
N GLY A 243 18.91 -14.88 -27.95
CA GLY A 243 19.60 -14.81 -29.24
C GLY A 243 20.77 -15.79 -29.37
N HIS A 244 21.48 -15.71 -30.50
CA HIS A 244 22.60 -16.61 -30.83
C HIS A 244 23.94 -16.04 -30.39
N THR A 245 24.06 -14.72 -30.23
CA THR A 245 25.29 -14.02 -29.85
C THR A 245 25.17 -13.39 -28.48
N PRO A 246 26.29 -13.17 -27.78
CA PRO A 246 26.32 -12.44 -26.53
C PRO A 246 25.80 -11.00 -26.71
N ILE A 247 25.12 -10.50 -25.69
CA ILE A 247 24.87 -9.06 -25.53
C ILE A 247 26.03 -8.54 -24.68
N THR A 248 26.88 -7.74 -25.27
CA THR A 248 28.08 -7.20 -24.62
C THR A 248 27.89 -5.76 -24.19
N LYS A 249 28.64 -5.32 -23.18
CA LYS A 249 28.48 -3.99 -22.56
C LYS A 249 27.02 -3.73 -22.21
N THR A 250 26.38 -4.73 -21.62
CA THR A 250 24.98 -4.65 -21.24
C THR A 250 24.81 -3.73 -20.05
N TYR A 251 23.76 -2.91 -20.09
CA TYR A 251 23.28 -2.11 -18.96
C TYR A 251 21.83 -2.43 -18.72
N PHE A 252 21.48 -2.62 -17.45
CA PHE A 252 20.10 -2.54 -17.00
C PHE A 252 19.87 -1.19 -16.37
N ALA A 253 18.74 -0.58 -16.63
CA ALA A 253 18.41 0.70 -16.03
C ALA A 253 16.93 0.77 -15.65
N VAL A 254 16.63 1.70 -14.80
CA VAL A 254 15.27 2.14 -14.49
C VAL A 254 15.13 3.61 -14.84
N TRP A 255 14.10 3.91 -15.61
CA TRP A 255 13.58 5.23 -15.85
C TRP A 255 12.51 5.53 -14.82
N SER A 256 12.54 6.68 -14.19
CA SER A 256 11.54 7.13 -13.23
C SER A 256 11.17 8.56 -13.54
N ASP A 257 9.91 8.73 -13.91
CA ASP A 257 9.28 10.01 -14.19
C ASP A 257 8.19 10.24 -13.15
N PHE A 258 8.53 11.00 -12.11
CA PHE A 258 7.60 11.39 -11.07
C PHE A 258 7.17 12.84 -11.31
N ALA A 259 5.93 13.01 -11.75
CA ALA A 259 5.26 14.28 -11.91
C ALA A 259 4.37 14.54 -10.69
N PHE A 260 4.62 15.64 -9.98
CA PHE A 260 3.85 15.93 -8.79
C PHE A 260 2.50 16.50 -9.16
N ILE A 261 1.46 15.78 -8.72
CA ILE A 261 0.05 16.09 -8.87
C ILE A 261 -0.39 16.27 -10.33
N ALA A 262 -0.07 15.29 -11.15
CA ALA A 262 -0.64 15.20 -12.49
C ALA A 262 -2.17 15.24 -12.45
N SER A 263 -2.78 16.22 -13.11
CA SER A 263 -4.23 16.35 -13.20
C SER A 263 -4.74 15.70 -14.48
N PHE A 264 -5.76 14.85 -14.34
CA PHE A 264 -6.41 14.21 -15.49
C PHE A 264 -7.67 14.94 -15.97
N ASN A 265 -8.18 15.95 -15.20
CA ASN A 265 -9.36 16.70 -15.60
C ASN A 265 -9.43 18.11 -14.96
N PRO A 266 -9.07 19.21 -15.65
CA PRO A 266 -8.50 19.24 -16.98
C PRO A 266 -7.12 18.57 -17.04
N PRO A 267 -6.72 18.03 -18.19
CA PRO A 267 -5.41 17.41 -18.32
C PRO A 267 -4.30 18.44 -18.03
N ASN A 268 -3.54 18.21 -17.00
CA ASN A 268 -2.23 18.81 -16.75
C ASN A 268 -1.29 17.66 -16.45
N PRO A 269 -0.64 17.09 -17.46
CA PRO A 269 0.21 15.93 -17.31
C PRO A 269 1.48 16.22 -16.53
N PHE A 270 1.92 17.46 -16.57
CA PHE A 270 3.24 17.86 -16.10
C PHE A 270 3.21 18.49 -14.69
N GLY A 271 2.05 18.45 -14.02
CA GLY A 271 1.91 19.12 -12.73
C GLY A 271 2.06 20.63 -12.83
N ASP A 272 2.63 21.23 -11.81
CA ASP A 272 3.11 22.60 -11.78
C ASP A 272 4.64 22.62 -11.93
N ASP A 273 5.22 23.74 -12.31
CA ASP A 273 6.67 23.88 -12.43
C ASP A 273 7.31 23.94 -11.04
N GLY A 274 8.41 23.26 -10.79
CA GLY A 274 9.12 23.39 -9.51
C GLY A 274 9.62 22.08 -8.90
N ASP A 275 9.52 20.98 -9.62
CA ASP A 275 9.97 19.68 -9.13
C ASP A 275 11.48 19.61 -9.02
N VAL A 276 11.95 19.00 -7.94
CA VAL A 276 13.35 18.82 -7.64
C VAL A 276 13.65 17.34 -7.48
N CYS A 277 14.77 16.90 -8.01
CA CYS A 277 15.25 15.54 -7.81
C CYS A 277 16.64 15.48 -7.16
N TYR A 278 16.94 14.35 -6.57
CA TYR A 278 18.22 14.06 -5.94
C TYR A 278 18.53 12.56 -5.96
N TYR A 279 19.82 12.23 -6.03
CA TYR A 279 20.31 10.87 -5.94
C TYR A 279 21.11 10.63 -4.65
N ASP A 280 20.62 9.73 -3.78
CA ASP A 280 21.33 9.22 -2.60
C ASP A 280 22.16 7.99 -3.01
N ARG A 281 23.46 8.19 -3.21
CA ARG A 281 24.39 7.14 -3.63
C ARG A 281 24.48 5.99 -2.63
N ASP A 282 24.43 6.27 -1.34
CA ASP A 282 24.59 5.27 -0.29
C ASP A 282 23.42 4.27 -0.27
N ARG A 283 22.22 4.76 -0.59
CA ARG A 283 20.99 3.93 -0.70
C ARG A 283 20.70 3.46 -2.10
N GLN A 284 21.42 3.96 -3.12
CA GLN A 284 21.09 3.79 -4.54
C GLN A 284 19.63 4.21 -4.81
N PHE A 285 19.30 5.41 -4.35
CA PHE A 285 17.94 5.92 -4.29
C PHE A 285 17.82 7.27 -4.98
N ALA A 286 17.05 7.30 -6.07
CA ALA A 286 16.66 8.51 -6.78
C ALA A 286 15.27 8.95 -6.31
N TYR A 287 15.12 10.20 -5.90
CA TYR A 287 13.85 10.71 -5.37
C TYR A 287 13.58 12.14 -5.78
N SER A 288 12.31 12.49 -5.81
CA SER A 288 11.81 13.82 -6.18
C SER A 288 10.83 14.35 -5.14
N TRP A 289 10.70 15.67 -5.13
CA TRP A 289 9.73 16.39 -4.32
C TRP A 289 9.39 17.73 -4.98
N ASP A 290 8.24 18.27 -4.64
CA ASP A 290 7.84 19.62 -4.98
C ASP A 290 8.54 20.63 -4.05
N GLU A 291 9.28 21.62 -4.62
CA GLU A 291 10.07 22.59 -3.85
C GLU A 291 9.22 23.75 -3.33
N ASP A 292 8.26 24.23 -4.09
CA ASP A 292 7.48 25.42 -3.71
C ASP A 292 6.37 25.09 -2.70
N GLY A 293 5.99 23.82 -2.59
CA GLY A 293 5.01 23.32 -1.61
C GLY A 293 3.59 23.76 -1.90
N ILE A 294 3.26 24.06 -3.16
CA ILE A 294 1.93 24.55 -3.56
C ILE A 294 1.52 23.91 -4.87
N GLU A 295 0.48 23.09 -4.83
CA GLU A 295 -0.03 22.41 -6.01
C GLU A 295 -1.54 22.60 -6.22
N THR A 296 -1.99 22.41 -7.47
CA THR A 296 -3.42 22.45 -7.78
C THR A 296 -4.06 21.08 -7.58
N SER A 297 -4.97 20.98 -6.62
CA SER A 297 -5.71 19.74 -6.37
C SER A 297 -6.52 19.28 -7.60
N PRO A 298 -6.55 17.98 -7.93
CA PRO A 298 -7.40 17.42 -9.00
C PRO A 298 -8.90 17.71 -8.83
N THR A 299 -9.33 17.99 -7.62
CA THR A 299 -10.75 18.33 -7.30
C THR A 299 -11.02 19.85 -7.24
N GLY A 300 -10.00 20.65 -7.53
CA GLY A 300 -10.00 22.11 -7.38
C GLY A 300 -9.62 22.54 -5.96
N GLY A 301 -8.89 23.63 -5.86
CA GLY A 301 -8.28 24.13 -4.62
C GLY A 301 -6.76 23.98 -4.67
N THR A 302 -6.10 24.47 -3.63
CA THR A 302 -4.64 24.44 -3.51
C THR A 302 -4.26 23.41 -2.47
N LEU A 303 -3.33 22.52 -2.82
CA LEU A 303 -2.65 21.63 -1.88
C LEU A 303 -1.43 22.35 -1.31
N THR A 304 -1.09 22.02 -0.09
CA THR A 304 0.07 22.59 0.61
C THR A 304 1.16 21.52 0.79
N ALA A 305 2.39 21.92 1.07
CA ALA A 305 3.53 21.01 1.26
C ALA A 305 3.27 19.84 2.22
N SER A 306 2.32 19.96 3.16
CA SER A 306 1.93 18.87 4.06
C SER A 306 0.95 17.86 3.43
N GLU A 307 0.41 18.18 2.26
CA GLU A 307 -0.54 17.35 1.51
C GLU A 307 0.10 16.74 0.27
N ILE A 308 1.32 17.21 -0.09
CA ILE A 308 2.10 16.72 -1.23
C ILE A 308 3.10 15.69 -0.72
N ALA A 309 3.10 14.51 -1.31
CA ALA A 309 4.02 13.43 -0.93
C ALA A 309 5.38 13.58 -1.62
N TRP A 310 6.37 12.92 -1.08
CA TRP A 310 7.69 12.69 -1.67
C TRP A 310 7.68 11.32 -2.34
N ALA A 311 8.34 11.17 -3.47
CA ALA A 311 8.36 9.94 -4.24
C ALA A 311 9.77 9.59 -4.72
N GLY A 312 10.04 8.31 -4.98
CA GLY A 312 11.30 7.90 -5.56
C GLY A 312 11.41 6.41 -5.87
N SER A 313 12.50 6.05 -6.54
CA SER A 313 12.85 4.68 -6.90
C SER A 313 14.16 4.28 -6.23
N VAL A 314 14.16 3.20 -5.45
CA VAL A 314 15.36 2.63 -4.84
C VAL A 314 15.74 1.32 -5.53
N VAL A 315 17.03 1.15 -5.84
CA VAL A 315 17.56 -0.10 -6.42
C VAL A 315 17.94 -1.05 -5.29
N LEU A 316 17.31 -2.22 -5.26
CA LEU A 316 17.51 -3.24 -4.23
C LEU A 316 18.46 -4.34 -4.68
N LYS A 317 18.51 -4.60 -6.00
CA LYS A 317 19.40 -5.58 -6.62
C LYS A 317 19.79 -5.11 -8.01
N THR A 318 21.05 -5.35 -8.34
CA THR A 318 21.62 -5.07 -9.67
C THR A 318 22.14 -6.33 -10.34
N PRO A 319 22.37 -6.30 -11.66
CA PRO A 319 23.08 -7.38 -12.35
C PRO A 319 24.46 -7.63 -11.76
N LYS A 320 24.99 -8.81 -12.06
CA LYS A 320 26.34 -9.19 -11.68
C LYS A 320 27.32 -8.90 -12.80
N GLY A 321 28.47 -8.34 -12.43
CA GLY A 321 29.59 -8.22 -13.31
C GLY A 321 30.24 -9.58 -13.64
N ASP A 322 31.25 -9.56 -14.50
CA ASP A 322 32.01 -10.75 -14.92
C ASP A 322 32.73 -11.44 -13.74
N ASP A 323 32.91 -10.73 -12.63
CA ASP A 323 33.48 -11.27 -11.38
C ASP A 323 32.42 -11.98 -10.49
N GLY A 324 31.17 -12.00 -10.91
CA GLY A 324 30.04 -12.63 -10.24
C GLY A 324 29.45 -11.83 -9.06
N LYS A 325 29.95 -10.61 -8.81
CA LYS A 325 29.41 -9.72 -7.78
C LYS A 325 28.40 -8.74 -8.38
N GLU A 326 27.46 -8.29 -7.56
CA GLU A 326 26.54 -7.21 -7.95
C GLU A 326 27.32 -5.93 -8.24
N LEU A 327 26.95 -5.27 -9.34
CA LEU A 327 27.65 -4.07 -9.80
C LEU A 327 27.28 -2.81 -8.99
N GLY A 328 26.09 -2.80 -8.40
CA GLY A 328 25.49 -1.57 -7.90
C GLY A 328 24.99 -0.68 -9.03
N VAL A 329 24.48 0.50 -8.68
CA VAL A 329 24.19 1.56 -9.66
C VAL A 329 25.53 2.17 -10.08
N THR A 330 25.83 2.08 -11.38
CA THR A 330 27.10 2.56 -11.98
C THR A 330 26.94 3.83 -12.77
N GLY A 331 25.72 4.32 -12.97
CA GLY A 331 25.41 5.57 -13.62
C GLY A 331 24.08 6.13 -13.13
N TYR A 332 24.04 7.44 -12.97
CA TYR A 332 22.83 8.20 -12.69
C TYR A 332 22.80 9.42 -13.59
N ASP A 333 21.63 9.67 -14.16
CA ASP A 333 21.37 10.87 -14.95
C ASP A 333 19.99 11.44 -14.59
N ALA A 334 19.90 12.76 -14.61
CA ALA A 334 18.64 13.47 -14.47
C ALA A 334 18.53 14.43 -15.67
N VAL A 335 17.45 14.28 -16.41
CA VAL A 335 17.28 15.00 -17.67
C VAL A 335 15.90 15.62 -17.73
N SER A 336 15.84 16.78 -18.35
CA SER A 336 14.55 17.41 -18.65
C SER A 336 13.78 16.61 -19.70
N ASN A 337 12.49 16.49 -19.51
CA ASN A 337 11.57 15.83 -20.44
C ASN A 337 11.66 16.39 -21.88
N TYR A 338 12.08 17.64 -22.02
CA TYR A 338 12.25 18.31 -23.32
C TYR A 338 13.65 18.16 -23.94
N ASN A 339 14.56 17.47 -23.26
CA ASN A 339 15.89 17.28 -23.83
C ASN A 339 15.83 16.29 -25.00
N ALA A 340 16.27 16.73 -26.17
CA ALA A 340 16.28 15.94 -27.41
C ALA A 340 17.06 14.60 -27.31
N GLN A 341 17.86 14.42 -26.28
CA GLN A 341 18.65 13.20 -26.04
C GLN A 341 17.81 12.07 -25.43
N THR A 342 16.78 12.39 -24.64
CA THR A 342 15.90 11.41 -24.01
C THR A 342 14.63 11.14 -24.78
N SER A 343 14.13 12.13 -25.49
CA SER A 343 12.95 11.97 -26.31
C SER A 343 13.23 11.06 -27.52
N ASN A 344 12.51 9.94 -27.64
CA ASN A 344 12.54 9.06 -28.80
C ASN A 344 13.59 7.93 -28.80
N ILE A 345 13.55 7.07 -27.80
CA ILE A 345 14.34 5.82 -27.77
C ILE A 345 14.03 4.96 -29.03
N GLY A 346 12.86 5.09 -29.64
CA GLY A 346 12.44 4.39 -30.85
C GLY A 346 13.23 4.70 -32.13
N ASN A 347 13.82 5.88 -32.20
CA ASN A 347 14.63 6.25 -33.35
C ASN A 347 16.01 5.58 -33.25
N GLY A 348 16.39 4.76 -34.25
CA GLY A 348 17.63 4.01 -34.22
C GLY A 348 18.91 4.83 -34.02
N ALA A 349 18.95 6.10 -34.38
CA ALA A 349 20.08 6.99 -34.10
C ALA A 349 20.07 7.44 -32.62
N ARG A 350 18.91 7.73 -32.08
CA ARG A 350 18.73 8.17 -30.69
C ARG A 350 18.93 7.04 -29.68
N LYS A 351 18.61 5.79 -30.03
CA LYS A 351 18.97 4.62 -29.22
C LYS A 351 20.48 4.56 -28.95
N VAL A 352 21.32 4.93 -29.95
CA VAL A 352 22.77 4.98 -29.79
C VAL A 352 23.17 6.11 -28.84
N GLU A 353 22.57 7.28 -28.98
CA GLU A 353 22.86 8.44 -28.12
C GLU A 353 22.38 8.18 -26.68
N PHE A 354 21.17 7.71 -26.51
CA PHE A 354 20.64 7.32 -25.19
C PHE A 354 21.52 6.29 -24.50
N TYR A 355 21.97 5.26 -25.22
CA TYR A 355 22.90 4.29 -24.66
C TYR A 355 24.20 4.94 -24.20
N ARG A 356 24.79 5.83 -24.99
CA ARG A 356 26.09 6.44 -24.69
C ARG A 356 26.03 7.44 -23.55
N TYR A 357 25.01 8.28 -23.54
CA TYR A 357 24.91 9.39 -22.59
C TYR A 357 24.16 9.03 -21.32
N ASN A 358 23.07 8.29 -21.44
CA ASN A 358 22.19 8.08 -20.30
C ASN A 358 22.38 6.69 -19.64
N LEU A 359 22.83 5.66 -20.34
CA LEU A 359 23.09 4.36 -19.74
C LEU A 359 24.55 4.14 -19.42
N ALA A 360 25.45 4.41 -20.35
CA ALA A 360 26.86 4.11 -20.19
C ALA A 360 27.65 5.24 -19.52
N ASN A 361 27.17 6.47 -19.56
CA ASN A 361 27.75 7.71 -19.03
C ASN A 361 29.24 7.94 -19.34
N ARG A 362 29.82 7.17 -20.29
CA ARG A 362 31.24 7.18 -20.57
C ARG A 362 31.71 8.28 -21.53
N ASP A 363 30.79 8.77 -22.31
CA ASP A 363 31.03 9.79 -23.30
C ASP A 363 30.26 11.08 -22.98
N ASP A 364 29.66 11.15 -21.79
CA ASP A 364 28.98 12.35 -21.35
C ASP A 364 30.00 13.43 -21.00
N PRO A 365 30.02 14.56 -21.72
CA PRO A 365 30.95 15.65 -21.43
C PRO A 365 30.69 16.33 -20.07
N ARG A 366 29.60 16.01 -19.40
CA ARG A 366 29.21 16.53 -18.10
C ARG A 366 29.75 15.71 -16.94
N ASP A 367 30.15 14.46 -17.16
CA ASP A 367 30.86 13.60 -16.19
C ASP A 367 32.36 13.76 -16.43
N THR A 368 32.98 14.75 -15.78
CA THR A 368 34.38 15.08 -16.00
C THR A 368 35.35 14.30 -15.11
N ASP A 369 34.86 13.71 -14.02
CA ASP A 369 35.68 12.89 -13.13
C ASP A 369 35.54 11.37 -13.40
N GLY A 370 34.61 10.98 -14.24
CA GLY A 370 34.45 9.61 -14.74
C GLY A 370 33.83 8.66 -13.71
N ASP A 371 33.09 9.18 -12.74
CA ASP A 371 32.46 8.39 -11.69
C ASP A 371 31.08 7.82 -12.06
N GLY A 372 30.57 8.18 -13.25
CA GLY A 372 29.29 7.72 -13.79
C GLY A 372 28.10 8.60 -13.39
N ILE A 373 28.35 9.73 -12.77
CA ILE A 373 27.36 10.75 -12.44
C ILE A 373 27.78 12.06 -13.10
N ASP A 374 26.84 12.74 -13.76
CA ASP A 374 27.05 14.09 -14.25
C ASP A 374 27.44 15.02 -13.10
N ASP A 375 28.58 15.72 -13.21
CA ASP A 375 29.10 16.64 -12.20
C ASP A 375 28.08 17.71 -11.76
N THR A 376 27.06 17.96 -12.57
CA THR A 376 25.97 18.89 -12.24
C THR A 376 25.14 18.36 -11.07
N PHE A 377 24.99 17.03 -10.96
CA PHE A 377 24.17 16.36 -9.94
C PHE A 377 24.99 15.82 -8.75
N ASP A 378 26.32 15.84 -8.84
CA ASP A 378 27.16 15.26 -7.81
C ASP A 378 26.95 15.94 -6.46
N GLY A 379 26.24 15.24 -5.57
CA GLY A 379 25.94 15.69 -4.23
C GLY A 379 25.05 16.94 -4.13
N LYS A 380 24.31 17.31 -5.20
CA LYS A 380 23.44 18.48 -5.25
C LYS A 380 22.05 18.12 -5.77
N PRO A 381 20.98 18.75 -5.24
CA PRO A 381 19.67 18.69 -5.87
C PRO A 381 19.70 19.26 -7.28
N TYR A 382 19.03 18.59 -8.20
CA TYR A 382 18.80 19.11 -9.53
C TYR A 382 17.42 19.75 -9.61
N PHE A 383 17.39 20.96 -10.12
CA PHE A 383 16.19 21.75 -10.32
C PHE A 383 16.21 22.34 -11.74
N GLU A 384 15.13 22.17 -12.47
CA GLU A 384 14.90 22.81 -13.75
C GLU A 384 13.57 23.56 -13.70
N ALA A 385 13.61 24.87 -13.83
CA ALA A 385 12.50 25.78 -13.54
C ALA A 385 11.29 25.68 -14.47
N GLU A 386 11.31 24.86 -15.49
CA GLU A 386 10.23 24.76 -16.51
C GLU A 386 9.94 23.32 -16.95
N SER A 387 10.43 22.28 -16.22
CA SER A 387 10.16 20.89 -16.59
C SER A 387 10.36 19.90 -15.43
N GLU A 388 9.69 18.78 -15.55
CA GLU A 388 9.86 17.64 -14.64
C GLU A 388 11.22 16.96 -14.86
N PRO A 389 12.00 16.68 -13.79
CA PRO A 389 13.23 15.95 -13.93
C PRO A 389 12.97 14.45 -14.07
N LEU A 390 13.32 13.88 -15.21
CA LEU A 390 13.37 12.44 -15.43
C LEU A 390 14.64 11.88 -14.83
N GLN A 391 14.56 10.76 -14.13
CA GLN A 391 15.70 10.15 -13.46
C GLN A 391 15.99 8.76 -14.05
N ILE A 392 17.26 8.50 -14.35
CA ILE A 392 17.73 7.24 -14.91
C ILE A 392 18.84 6.70 -14.01
N MET A 393 18.60 5.53 -13.43
CA MET A 393 19.64 4.78 -12.69
C MET A 393 20.05 3.56 -13.51
N SER A 394 21.30 3.46 -13.88
CA SER A 394 21.83 2.37 -14.68
C SER A 394 22.85 1.51 -13.92
N SER A 395 22.95 0.23 -14.32
CA SER A 395 23.89 -0.74 -13.78
C SER A 395 24.52 -1.55 -14.91
N GLY A 396 25.82 -1.46 -15.04
CA GLY A 396 26.64 -2.08 -16.08
C GLY A 396 28.07 -1.53 -16.09
N PRO A 397 28.92 -1.90 -17.06
CA PRO A 397 28.64 -2.89 -18.10
C PRO A 397 28.89 -4.35 -17.64
N PHE A 398 28.15 -5.25 -18.21
CA PHE A 398 28.36 -6.71 -18.07
C PHE A 398 28.08 -7.41 -19.41
N THR A 399 28.30 -8.73 -19.47
CA THR A 399 27.99 -9.55 -20.65
C THR A 399 26.85 -10.51 -20.32
N LEU A 400 25.88 -10.60 -21.21
CA LEU A 400 24.77 -11.54 -21.12
C LEU A 400 24.89 -12.59 -22.24
N GLU A 401 25.45 -13.74 -21.89
CA GLU A 401 25.68 -14.85 -22.85
C GLU A 401 24.33 -15.46 -23.32
N PRO A 402 24.31 -16.13 -24.50
CA PRO A 402 23.12 -16.85 -24.96
C PRO A 402 22.58 -17.81 -23.91
N GLY A 403 21.31 -17.65 -23.57
CA GLY A 403 20.62 -18.41 -22.52
C GLY A 403 20.81 -17.88 -21.10
N GLN A 404 21.78 -17.03 -20.85
CA GLN A 404 22.01 -16.38 -19.57
C GLN A 404 20.92 -15.33 -19.28
N MET A 405 20.62 -15.14 -18.00
CA MET A 405 19.71 -14.10 -17.49
C MET A 405 20.29 -13.42 -16.26
N ASP A 406 19.93 -12.18 -16.05
CA ASP A 406 20.21 -11.46 -14.83
C ASP A 406 19.00 -10.62 -14.40
N THR A 407 19.06 -10.02 -13.21
CA THR A 407 17.90 -9.44 -12.53
C THR A 407 18.23 -8.07 -11.98
N MET A 408 17.31 -7.13 -12.19
CA MET A 408 17.24 -5.86 -11.47
C MET A 408 15.98 -5.85 -10.60
N ILE A 409 16.10 -5.40 -9.35
CA ILE A 409 14.97 -5.24 -8.44
C ILE A 409 14.96 -3.79 -7.96
N ILE A 410 13.83 -3.14 -8.08
CA ILE A 410 13.61 -1.78 -7.59
C ILE A 410 12.39 -1.75 -6.68
N ALA A 411 12.25 -0.68 -5.92
CA ALA A 411 10.98 -0.32 -5.30
C ALA A 411 10.64 1.13 -5.62
N THR A 412 9.38 1.38 -5.98
CA THR A 412 8.81 2.72 -5.99
C THR A 412 8.26 3.01 -4.61
N VAL A 413 8.73 4.08 -3.98
CA VAL A 413 8.51 4.38 -2.55
C VAL A 413 7.95 5.78 -2.39
N PHE A 414 6.98 5.94 -1.49
CA PHE A 414 6.31 7.20 -1.18
C PHE A 414 6.42 7.53 0.31
N GLY A 415 6.27 8.80 0.64
CA GLY A 415 6.22 9.27 2.02
C GLY A 415 5.62 10.66 2.11
N VAL A 416 4.89 10.94 3.18
CA VAL A 416 4.25 12.26 3.42
C VAL A 416 5.27 13.36 3.79
N SER A 417 6.53 13.01 3.91
CA SER A 417 7.65 13.92 4.15
C SER A 417 8.96 13.24 3.79
N LYS A 418 10.06 14.00 3.69
CA LYS A 418 11.39 13.44 3.49
C LYS A 418 11.76 12.38 4.53
N LEU A 419 11.48 12.63 5.80
CA LEU A 419 11.78 11.70 6.88
C LEU A 419 10.98 10.40 6.75
N ASP A 420 9.71 10.48 6.39
CA ASP A 420 8.85 9.33 6.20
C ASP A 420 9.24 8.54 4.94
N LEU A 421 9.53 9.23 3.84
CA LEU A 421 10.07 8.61 2.63
C LEU A 421 11.34 7.79 2.92
N PHE A 422 12.32 8.37 3.61
CA PHE A 422 13.59 7.68 3.94
C PHE A 422 13.38 6.50 4.88
N LYS A 423 12.47 6.61 5.83
CA LYS A 423 12.07 5.49 6.68
C LYS A 423 11.47 4.35 5.85
N ASN A 424 10.58 4.65 4.89
CA ASN A 424 9.95 3.66 4.02
C ASN A 424 10.98 3.02 3.06
N VAL A 425 11.97 3.78 2.60
CA VAL A 425 13.13 3.26 1.84
C VAL A 425 13.95 2.28 2.70
N ASP A 426 14.31 2.66 3.92
CA ASP A 426 15.06 1.77 4.82
C ASP A 426 14.26 0.49 5.15
N GLN A 427 12.94 0.58 5.23
CA GLN A 427 12.03 -0.58 5.44
C GLN A 427 12.04 -1.53 4.24
N VAL A 428 11.93 -1.03 3.01
CA VAL A 428 11.93 -1.92 1.83
C VAL A 428 13.31 -2.54 1.59
N ILE A 429 14.41 -1.80 1.84
CA ILE A 429 15.77 -2.34 1.83
C ILE A 429 15.90 -3.47 2.84
N GLN A 430 15.36 -3.29 4.05
CA GLN A 430 15.40 -4.33 5.07
C GLN A 430 14.51 -5.54 4.69
N LEU A 431 13.33 -5.31 4.15
CA LEU A 431 12.45 -6.37 3.66
C LEU A 431 13.13 -7.22 2.58
N TYR A 432 13.86 -6.60 1.66
CA TYR A 432 14.69 -7.28 0.67
C TYR A 432 15.81 -8.12 1.32
N LYS A 433 16.56 -7.55 2.27
CA LYS A 433 17.61 -8.27 3.02
C LYS A 433 17.08 -9.47 3.79
N ASP A 434 15.85 -9.36 4.28
CA ASP A 434 15.13 -10.44 4.97
C ASP A 434 14.47 -11.44 3.99
N ARG A 435 14.78 -11.37 2.69
CA ARG A 435 14.24 -12.25 1.63
C ARG A 435 12.72 -12.25 1.61
N TRP A 436 12.13 -11.07 1.70
CA TRP A 436 10.68 -10.84 1.67
C TRP A 436 9.91 -11.47 2.85
N HIS A 437 10.59 -11.81 3.94
CA HIS A 437 9.91 -12.28 5.12
C HIS A 437 9.27 -11.09 5.85
N VAL A 438 8.00 -10.91 5.60
CA VAL A 438 7.16 -9.95 6.35
C VAL A 438 7.08 -10.41 7.79
N ILE A 439 7.42 -9.56 8.72
CA ILE A 439 7.19 -9.85 10.14
C ILE A 439 5.69 -9.73 10.36
N ALA A 440 5.03 -10.85 10.54
CA ALA A 440 3.64 -10.86 10.96
C ALA A 440 3.57 -10.61 12.48
N PRO A 441 2.50 -9.98 12.99
CA PRO A 441 2.25 -9.96 14.43
C PRO A 441 2.06 -11.40 14.93
N PRO A 442 2.33 -11.68 16.22
CA PRO A 442 2.04 -12.99 16.78
C PRO A 442 0.55 -13.33 16.62
N PRO A 443 0.15 -14.61 16.70
CA PRO A 443 -1.25 -15.00 16.59
C PRO A 443 -2.19 -14.13 17.44
N LYS A 444 -3.28 -13.69 16.85
CA LYS A 444 -4.28 -12.83 17.48
C LYS A 444 -4.90 -13.52 18.70
N PRO A 445 -4.88 -12.91 19.92
CA PRO A 445 -5.47 -13.50 21.12
C PRO A 445 -6.99 -13.70 20.97
N LYS A 446 -7.49 -14.86 21.39
CA LYS A 446 -8.93 -15.14 21.45
C LYS A 446 -9.48 -14.76 22.80
N VAL A 447 -10.25 -13.65 22.85
CA VAL A 447 -10.70 -13.05 24.10
C VAL A 447 -12.09 -13.53 24.48
N LYS A 448 -12.30 -13.76 25.77
CA LYS A 448 -13.59 -13.95 26.42
C LYS A 448 -13.74 -12.94 27.54
N VAL A 449 -14.97 -12.51 27.79
CA VAL A 449 -15.26 -11.51 28.82
C VAL A 449 -16.33 -12.02 29.79
N ILE A 450 -16.18 -11.64 31.05
CA ILE A 450 -17.15 -11.90 32.11
C ILE A 450 -17.52 -10.56 32.76
N ALA A 451 -18.81 -10.23 32.69
CA ALA A 451 -19.36 -9.10 33.38
C ALA A 451 -19.49 -9.38 34.88
N GLY A 452 -19.21 -8.39 35.72
CA GLY A 452 -19.43 -8.47 37.15
C GLY A 452 -19.86 -7.12 37.74
N ASP A 453 -20.15 -7.12 39.04
CA ASP A 453 -20.50 -5.88 39.74
C ASP A 453 -19.30 -4.96 39.86
N GLN A 454 -19.35 -3.81 39.17
CA GLN A 454 -18.28 -2.81 39.09
C GLN A 454 -16.92 -3.42 38.66
N LYS A 455 -16.93 -4.47 37.85
CA LYS A 455 -15.73 -5.12 37.32
C LYS A 455 -15.99 -5.80 35.99
N VAL A 456 -14.93 -5.92 35.22
CA VAL A 456 -14.87 -6.72 33.98
C VAL A 456 -13.68 -7.67 34.13
N GLU A 457 -13.87 -8.93 33.77
CA GLU A 457 -12.80 -9.93 33.74
C GLU A 457 -12.59 -10.36 32.28
N LEU A 458 -11.36 -10.22 31.79
CA LEU A 458 -10.91 -10.68 30.46
C LEU A 458 -10.13 -11.97 30.63
N ILE A 459 -10.35 -12.91 29.70
CA ILE A 459 -9.65 -14.19 29.65
C ILE A 459 -9.25 -14.40 28.19
N TRP A 460 -7.98 -14.73 27.93
CA TRP A 460 -7.54 -15.05 26.59
C TRP A 460 -6.54 -16.20 26.55
N ASP A 461 -6.38 -16.79 25.37
CA ASP A 461 -5.51 -17.91 25.14
C ASP A 461 -4.01 -17.51 25.13
N ARG A 462 -3.15 -18.49 24.95
CA ARG A 462 -1.70 -18.34 24.94
C ARG A 462 -1.08 -18.64 23.57
N ALA A 463 -1.86 -18.60 22.49
CA ALA A 463 -1.38 -18.96 21.16
C ALA A 463 -0.24 -18.04 20.70
N ALA A 464 -0.33 -16.74 21.01
CA ALA A 464 0.68 -15.75 20.66
C ALA A 464 2.07 -16.03 21.27
N GLU A 465 2.14 -16.61 22.45
CA GLU A 465 3.39 -16.90 23.17
C GLU A 465 4.25 -17.99 22.52
N LYS A 466 3.72 -18.70 21.50
CA LYS A 466 4.46 -19.68 20.72
C LYS A 466 5.28 -19.05 19.60
N ASP A 467 5.01 -17.78 19.30
CA ASP A 467 5.78 -17.05 18.30
C ASP A 467 7.14 -16.66 18.88
N SER A 468 8.20 -16.87 18.11
CA SER A 468 9.58 -16.61 18.54
C SER A 468 9.91 -15.13 18.70
N LEU A 469 9.10 -14.25 18.11
CA LEU A 469 9.24 -12.79 18.17
C LEU A 469 8.25 -12.14 19.16
N PHE A 470 7.39 -12.96 19.80
CA PHE A 470 6.42 -12.46 20.76
C PHE A 470 7.11 -11.70 21.89
N GLU A 471 6.59 -10.54 22.21
CA GLU A 471 7.07 -9.70 23.34
C GLU A 471 6.03 -9.56 24.44
N GLY A 472 4.77 -9.38 24.07
CA GLY A 472 3.76 -9.15 25.09
C GLY A 472 2.34 -8.97 24.58
N TYR A 473 1.49 -8.62 25.53
CA TYR A 473 0.09 -8.29 25.30
C TYR A 473 -0.20 -6.85 25.69
N ARG A 474 -1.14 -6.23 24.96
CA ARG A 474 -1.70 -4.92 25.25
C ARG A 474 -3.20 -5.04 25.43
N ILE A 475 -3.71 -4.38 26.44
CA ILE A 475 -5.14 -4.31 26.70
C ILE A 475 -5.61 -2.90 26.40
N TYR A 476 -6.65 -2.81 25.60
CA TYR A 476 -7.30 -1.55 25.26
C TYR A 476 -8.74 -1.54 25.79
N LYS A 477 -9.23 -0.34 26.07
CA LYS A 477 -10.59 -0.09 26.53
C LYS A 477 -11.20 1.06 25.76
N SER A 478 -12.36 0.84 25.20
CA SER A 478 -13.19 1.84 24.55
C SER A 478 -14.48 2.09 25.31
N MET A 479 -14.90 3.35 25.32
CA MET A 479 -16.17 3.79 25.91
C MET A 479 -17.10 4.44 24.88
N ASP A 480 -16.67 4.51 23.62
CA ASP A 480 -17.34 5.15 22.49
C ASP A 480 -17.58 4.17 21.34
N ASN A 481 -17.89 2.93 21.68
CA ASN A 481 -18.21 1.84 20.76
C ASN A 481 -17.08 1.42 19.82
N GLY A 482 -15.81 1.65 20.20
CA GLY A 482 -14.64 1.27 19.40
C GLY A 482 -14.10 2.37 18.48
N VAL A 483 -14.63 3.58 18.57
CA VAL A 483 -14.11 4.74 17.82
C VAL A 483 -12.74 5.16 18.36
N SER A 484 -12.57 5.15 19.68
CA SER A 484 -11.26 5.36 20.31
C SER A 484 -10.95 4.25 21.32
N TRP A 485 -9.65 3.98 21.52
CA TRP A 485 -9.15 2.88 22.36
C TRP A 485 -8.24 3.36 23.49
N GLY A 486 -8.53 4.51 24.05
CA GLY A 486 -7.78 5.16 25.10
C GLY A 486 -7.32 6.56 24.69
N GLN A 487 -6.24 7.05 25.31
CA GLN A 487 -5.67 8.35 24.93
C GLN A 487 -5.01 8.25 23.56
N PRO A 488 -5.33 9.14 22.62
CA PRO A 488 -4.70 9.13 21.30
C PRO A 488 -3.23 9.54 21.41
N ILE A 489 -2.37 8.81 20.72
CA ILE A 489 -0.99 9.18 20.43
C ILE A 489 -1.02 9.85 19.07
N LYS A 490 -0.55 11.09 18.99
CA LYS A 490 -0.58 11.89 17.79
C LYS A 490 0.84 12.04 17.25
N ASP A 491 0.94 12.13 15.92
CA ASP A 491 2.17 12.52 15.26
C ASP A 491 2.41 14.05 15.35
N ILE A 492 3.47 14.52 14.67
CA ILE A 492 3.83 15.94 14.66
C ILE A 492 2.81 16.82 13.92
N PHE A 493 1.95 16.21 13.08
CA PHE A 493 0.91 16.90 12.33
C PHE A 493 -0.43 16.93 13.08
N GLY A 494 -0.53 16.20 14.18
CA GLY A 494 -1.74 16.12 15.01
C GLY A 494 -2.64 14.93 14.69
N ASP A 495 -2.26 14.06 13.75
CA ASP A 495 -3.01 12.87 13.38
C ASP A 495 -2.86 11.76 14.41
N VAL A 496 -3.93 10.99 14.62
CA VAL A 496 -3.93 9.89 15.58
C VAL A 496 -3.28 8.67 14.93
N ILE A 497 -2.06 8.37 15.34
CA ILE A 497 -1.29 7.22 14.83
C ILE A 497 -1.45 5.95 15.68
N ALA A 498 -1.84 6.08 16.95
CA ALA A 498 -2.05 4.97 17.86
C ALA A 498 -2.88 5.40 19.08
N PHE A 499 -3.22 4.45 19.93
CA PHE A 499 -3.83 4.69 21.23
C PHE A 499 -2.96 4.15 22.36
N LYS A 500 -2.93 4.85 23.48
CA LYS A 500 -2.25 4.37 24.68
C LYS A 500 -3.05 3.20 25.28
N PRO A 501 -2.46 2.00 25.41
CA PRO A 501 -3.15 0.86 26.03
C PRO A 501 -3.51 1.14 27.50
N LEU A 502 -4.53 0.47 27.98
CA LEU A 502 -4.94 0.46 29.38
C LEU A 502 -3.86 -0.19 30.26
N GLU A 503 -3.33 -1.32 29.80
CA GLU A 503 -2.25 -2.08 30.45
C GLU A 503 -1.38 -2.77 29.41
N ILE A 504 -0.11 -3.02 29.76
CA ILE A 504 0.87 -3.76 28.97
C ILE A 504 1.44 -4.86 29.85
N PHE A 505 1.54 -6.07 29.32
CA PHE A 505 2.18 -7.23 29.94
C PHE A 505 3.18 -7.82 28.98
N ASP A 506 4.44 -7.75 29.30
CA ASP A 506 5.57 -8.11 28.46
C ASP A 506 6.40 -9.24 29.06
N LEU A 507 7.26 -9.84 28.25
CA LEU A 507 8.21 -10.84 28.73
C LEU A 507 9.19 -10.21 29.74
N LYS A 508 9.82 -11.06 30.55
CA LYS A 508 10.91 -10.65 31.42
C LYS A 508 12.23 -11.04 30.79
N ASP A 509 12.70 -10.23 29.84
CA ASP A 509 13.89 -10.50 29.03
C ASP A 509 14.83 -9.29 28.91
N GLY A 510 14.55 -8.21 29.66
CA GLY A 510 15.35 -6.99 29.69
C GLY A 510 15.01 -5.99 28.60
N ILE A 511 14.01 -6.26 27.77
CA ILE A 511 13.56 -5.32 26.72
C ILE A 511 12.52 -4.37 27.33
N THR A 512 12.77 -3.07 27.25
CA THR A 512 11.89 -2.04 27.85
C THR A 512 11.94 -0.75 27.04
N GLY A 513 11.05 0.18 27.36
CA GLY A 513 11.06 1.53 26.81
C GLY A 513 10.26 1.66 25.49
N THR A 514 10.73 2.47 24.58
CA THR A 514 10.10 2.76 23.29
C THR A 514 11.00 2.33 22.15
N ASN A 515 10.40 1.95 21.02
CA ASN A 515 11.15 1.64 19.82
C ASN A 515 11.37 2.91 18.98
N ASP A 516 12.59 3.15 18.51
CA ASP A 516 12.97 4.35 17.74
C ASP A 516 12.31 4.37 16.35
N LEU A 517 12.00 3.21 15.78
CA LEU A 517 11.35 3.09 14.48
C LEU A 517 9.84 3.41 14.54
N VAL A 518 9.24 3.28 15.72
CA VAL A 518 7.81 3.57 15.94
C VAL A 518 7.66 4.45 17.18
N PRO A 519 7.84 5.77 17.04
CA PRO A 519 7.71 6.71 18.14
C PRO A 519 6.38 6.53 18.89
N GLY A 520 6.45 6.45 20.22
CA GLY A 520 5.28 6.25 21.07
C GLY A 520 4.84 4.80 21.26
N PHE A 521 5.44 3.83 20.54
CA PHE A 521 5.20 2.42 20.78
C PHE A 521 6.03 1.92 21.97
N SER A 522 5.39 1.71 23.12
CA SER A 522 6.04 1.17 24.30
C SER A 522 6.26 -0.35 24.15
N LEU A 523 7.47 -0.83 24.36
CA LEU A 523 7.79 -2.26 24.39
C LEU A 523 7.43 -2.94 25.71
N GLY A 524 7.13 -2.16 26.74
CA GLY A 524 6.73 -2.67 28.05
C GLY A 524 7.68 -2.23 29.17
N PHE A 525 7.62 -2.96 30.28
CA PHE A 525 8.30 -2.62 31.52
C PHE A 525 9.10 -3.80 32.12
N ASP A 526 9.35 -4.86 31.34
CA ASP A 526 9.98 -6.12 31.82
C ASP A 526 9.18 -6.75 32.95
N SER A 527 7.84 -6.69 32.83
CA SER A 527 6.91 -7.03 33.92
C SER A 527 6.77 -8.52 34.16
N GLY A 528 7.01 -9.32 33.17
CA GLY A 528 6.73 -10.76 33.17
C GLY A 528 5.24 -11.09 33.02
N LEU A 529 4.94 -12.26 32.49
CA LEU A 529 3.56 -12.71 32.24
C LEU A 529 2.93 -13.46 33.43
N GLU A 530 3.67 -13.68 34.51
CA GLU A 530 3.16 -14.44 35.66
C GLU A 530 1.96 -13.73 36.33
N ALA A 531 1.95 -12.40 36.32
CA ALA A 531 0.88 -11.59 36.90
C ALA A 531 -0.49 -11.81 36.25
N ILE A 532 -0.52 -12.27 35.01
CA ILE A 532 -1.76 -12.53 34.25
C ILE A 532 -2.12 -14.01 34.14
N ARG A 533 -1.35 -14.92 34.79
CA ARG A 533 -1.63 -16.36 34.71
C ARG A 533 -2.78 -16.75 35.64
N LYS A 534 -3.70 -17.53 35.12
CA LYS A 534 -4.81 -18.11 35.93
C LYS A 534 -5.14 -19.50 35.42
N VAL A 535 -5.39 -20.43 36.34
CA VAL A 535 -5.92 -21.75 36.00
C VAL A 535 -7.45 -21.71 36.04
N ILE A 536 -8.08 -22.01 34.93
CA ILE A 536 -9.54 -22.05 34.79
C ILE A 536 -9.91 -23.40 34.15
N ASN A 537 -10.72 -24.20 34.85
CA ASN A 537 -11.13 -25.55 34.39
C ASN A 537 -9.98 -26.50 34.04
N GLY A 538 -8.82 -26.34 34.68
CA GLY A 538 -7.62 -27.13 34.45
C GLY A 538 -6.67 -26.55 33.39
N ASP A 539 -7.07 -25.58 32.62
CA ASP A 539 -6.25 -24.90 31.60
C ASP A 539 -5.61 -23.64 32.18
N THR A 540 -4.32 -23.43 31.86
CA THR A 540 -3.62 -22.18 32.16
C THR A 540 -3.91 -21.18 31.06
N VAL A 541 -4.59 -20.09 31.40
CA VAL A 541 -4.99 -19.00 30.52
C VAL A 541 -4.41 -17.67 31.00
N ASN A 542 -4.48 -16.66 30.18
CA ASN A 542 -4.21 -15.28 30.57
C ASN A 542 -5.49 -14.63 31.08
N TYR A 543 -5.34 -13.75 32.07
CA TYR A 543 -6.44 -13.14 32.79
C TYR A 543 -6.10 -11.71 33.21
N PHE A 544 -7.07 -10.82 33.04
CA PHE A 544 -7.01 -9.46 33.54
C PHE A 544 -8.34 -9.05 34.16
N ARG A 545 -8.30 -8.24 35.19
CA ARG A 545 -9.50 -7.68 35.83
C ARG A 545 -9.44 -6.16 35.82
N ASP A 546 -10.40 -5.52 35.18
CA ASP A 546 -10.64 -4.09 35.31
C ASP A 546 -11.69 -3.81 36.39
N ASN A 547 -11.28 -3.13 37.46
CA ASN A 547 -12.16 -2.67 38.54
C ASN A 547 -12.54 -1.17 38.36
N LYS A 548 -12.07 -0.52 37.31
CA LYS A 548 -12.36 0.89 37.00
C LYS A 548 -13.46 0.98 35.97
N VAL A 549 -14.59 0.33 36.23
CA VAL A 549 -15.79 0.32 35.41
C VAL A 549 -17.02 0.64 36.24
N GLN A 550 -18.07 1.11 35.61
CA GLN A 550 -19.35 1.40 36.22
C GLN A 550 -20.42 0.47 35.62
N ASN A 551 -21.34 0.00 36.47
CA ASN A 551 -22.46 -0.82 36.02
C ASN A 551 -23.34 -0.02 35.05
N GLY A 552 -23.88 -0.73 34.04
CA GLY A 552 -24.79 -0.17 33.06
C GLY A 552 -24.15 0.54 31.88
N TYR A 553 -22.83 0.77 31.90
CA TYR A 553 -22.11 1.30 30.76
C TYR A 553 -21.64 0.19 29.83
N ASN A 554 -21.75 0.43 28.52
CA ASN A 554 -21.21 -0.47 27.53
C ASN A 554 -19.74 -0.17 27.30
N TYR A 555 -18.86 -1.14 27.55
CA TYR A 555 -17.44 -1.09 27.29
C TYR A 555 -17.09 -2.05 26.18
N ARG A 556 -16.12 -1.67 25.34
CA ARG A 556 -15.42 -2.61 24.48
C ARG A 556 -13.99 -2.78 24.99
N TYR A 557 -13.50 -4.01 24.96
CA TYR A 557 -12.12 -4.33 25.27
C TYR A 557 -11.49 -5.02 24.09
N ALA A 558 -10.22 -4.71 23.85
CA ALA A 558 -9.39 -5.46 22.91
C ALA A 558 -8.13 -5.95 23.63
N VAL A 559 -7.69 -7.15 23.29
CA VAL A 559 -6.39 -7.67 23.69
C VAL A 559 -5.61 -7.97 22.42
N THR A 560 -4.47 -7.32 22.27
CA THR A 560 -3.55 -7.54 21.17
C THR A 560 -2.29 -8.23 21.66
N SER A 561 -1.58 -8.89 20.76
CA SER A 561 -0.21 -9.35 20.98
C SER A 561 0.73 -8.59 20.06
N TYR A 562 1.98 -8.43 20.48
CA TYR A 562 2.98 -7.69 19.69
C TYR A 562 4.36 -8.35 19.74
N THR A 563 5.18 -8.04 18.73
CA THR A 563 6.58 -8.48 18.64
C THR A 563 7.50 -7.47 19.29
N ARG A 564 8.68 -7.94 19.73
CA ARG A 564 9.74 -7.06 20.27
C ARG A 564 10.40 -6.15 19.24
N GLY A 565 10.25 -6.47 17.93
CA GLY A 565 11.01 -5.79 16.88
C GLY A 565 12.49 -6.18 16.91
N GLY A 566 13.36 -5.31 16.37
CA GLY A 566 14.81 -5.50 16.29
C GLY A 566 15.51 -4.23 15.85
N PRO A 567 16.84 -4.25 15.65
CA PRO A 567 17.62 -3.03 15.34
C PRO A 567 17.15 -2.26 14.10
N ALA A 568 16.60 -2.96 13.10
CA ALA A 568 16.02 -2.37 11.89
C ALA A 568 14.61 -2.89 11.61
N LYS A 569 13.95 -3.45 12.64
CA LYS A 569 12.63 -4.08 12.52
C LYS A 569 11.69 -3.44 13.53
N PRO A 570 10.60 -2.82 13.08
CA PRO A 570 9.62 -2.26 13.99
C PRO A 570 8.91 -3.37 14.79
N PRO A 571 8.47 -3.10 16.02
CA PRO A 571 7.53 -3.96 16.69
C PRO A 571 6.18 -3.94 15.97
N ILE A 572 5.58 -5.10 15.78
CA ILE A 572 4.29 -5.24 15.07
C ILE A 572 3.25 -5.75 16.05
N GLU A 573 2.08 -5.14 16.03
CA GLU A 573 0.94 -5.46 16.87
C GLU A 573 -0.25 -5.94 16.03
N ASN A 574 -1.06 -6.87 16.54
CA ASN A 574 -2.30 -7.25 15.88
C ASN A 574 -3.24 -6.06 15.72
N ALA A 575 -3.96 -6.04 14.62
CA ALA A 575 -5.09 -5.12 14.46
C ALA A 575 -6.19 -5.45 15.50
N ILE A 576 -6.84 -4.40 16.00
CA ILE A 576 -8.04 -4.52 16.84
C ILE A 576 -9.21 -4.85 15.91
N ALA A 577 -9.92 -5.96 16.20
CA ALA A 577 -11.09 -6.35 15.41
C ALA A 577 -12.23 -5.33 15.58
N THR A 578 -12.89 -5.01 14.49
CA THR A 578 -13.97 -4.02 14.47
C THR A 578 -15.30 -4.57 14.98
N ASP A 579 -15.54 -5.88 14.80
CA ASP A 579 -16.78 -6.55 15.22
C ASP A 579 -16.57 -7.36 16.49
N PRO A 580 -17.06 -6.90 17.65
CA PRO A 580 -16.92 -7.62 18.92
C PRO A 580 -17.87 -8.81 19.05
N SER A 581 -18.76 -9.02 18.09
CA SER A 581 -19.72 -10.15 18.10
C SER A 581 -19.13 -11.43 17.53
N ILE A 582 -17.97 -11.37 16.87
CA ILE A 582 -17.29 -12.54 16.32
C ILE A 582 -16.69 -13.36 17.45
N PRO A 583 -17.19 -14.57 17.76
CA PRO A 583 -16.68 -15.38 18.85
C PRO A 583 -15.22 -15.79 18.60
N GLY A 584 -14.38 -15.54 19.60
CA GLY A 584 -12.98 -15.95 19.55
C GLY A 584 -12.07 -14.97 18.81
N ASP A 585 -12.51 -13.77 18.51
CA ASP A 585 -11.63 -12.67 18.08
C ASP A 585 -11.06 -11.90 19.27
N ASN A 586 -10.21 -10.91 19.03
CA ASN A 586 -9.47 -10.16 20.04
C ASN A 586 -10.25 -8.98 20.64
N THR A 587 -11.49 -8.77 20.25
CA THR A 587 -12.36 -7.69 20.74
C THR A 587 -13.66 -8.26 21.33
N VAL A 588 -14.09 -7.69 22.45
CA VAL A 588 -15.33 -8.08 23.14
C VAL A 588 -16.09 -6.86 23.63
N ALA A 589 -17.42 -6.94 23.64
CA ALA A 589 -18.29 -5.94 24.25
C ALA A 589 -18.89 -6.46 25.55
N VAL A 590 -19.02 -5.60 26.55
CA VAL A 590 -19.53 -5.99 27.87
C VAL A 590 -20.16 -4.82 28.60
N THR A 591 -21.29 -5.10 29.25
CA THR A 591 -21.92 -4.18 30.20
C THR A 591 -21.82 -4.76 31.60
N PRO A 592 -20.97 -4.21 32.50
CA PRO A 592 -20.91 -4.63 33.89
C PRO A 592 -22.26 -4.43 34.55
N HIS A 593 -22.66 -5.37 35.37
CA HIS A 593 -23.93 -5.32 36.11
C HIS A 593 -23.83 -6.07 37.39
N SER A 594 -24.67 -5.75 38.35
CA SER A 594 -24.84 -6.55 39.53
C SER A 594 -25.36 -7.94 39.15
N PRO A 595 -24.80 -9.02 39.67
CA PRO A 595 -25.08 -10.38 39.19
C PRO A 595 -26.48 -10.90 39.48
N THR A 596 -27.23 -10.24 40.38
CA THR A 596 -28.62 -10.58 40.72
C THR A 596 -29.38 -9.36 41.20
N ALA A 597 -30.71 -9.43 41.10
CA ALA A 597 -31.58 -8.44 41.70
C ALA A 597 -31.22 -8.21 43.16
N SER A 598 -31.18 -6.95 43.58
CA SER A 598 -30.83 -6.58 44.95
C SER A 598 -31.90 -7.03 45.93
N HIS A 599 -31.46 -7.54 47.09
CA HIS A 599 -32.33 -7.82 48.22
C HIS A 599 -32.46 -6.66 49.20
N THR A 600 -31.86 -5.50 48.88
CA THR A 600 -31.91 -4.27 49.66
C THR A 600 -32.08 -3.05 48.74
N LEU A 601 -32.76 -2.04 49.23
CA LEU A 601 -32.91 -0.77 48.52
C LEU A 601 -31.76 0.22 48.81
N ASP A 602 -30.94 -0.05 49.81
CA ASP A 602 -29.89 0.89 50.25
C ASP A 602 -28.76 1.07 49.24
N SER A 603 -28.58 0.10 48.38
CA SER A 603 -27.53 0.07 47.37
C SER A 603 -27.93 0.69 46.04
N ILE A 604 -29.19 1.17 45.88
CA ILE A 604 -29.64 1.79 44.64
C ILE A 604 -28.83 3.04 44.34
N ARG A 605 -28.34 3.11 43.09
CA ARG A 605 -27.56 4.24 42.57
C ARG A 605 -28.09 4.72 41.22
N VAL A 606 -27.86 5.99 40.95
CA VAL A 606 -28.11 6.64 39.65
C VAL A 606 -26.76 6.93 38.99
N VAL A 607 -26.56 6.49 37.77
CA VAL A 607 -25.28 6.56 37.08
C VAL A 607 -25.49 7.02 35.63
N PRO A 608 -24.77 8.04 35.17
CA PRO A 608 -23.89 8.94 35.92
C PRO A 608 -24.66 9.91 36.84
N ASN A 609 -24.02 10.33 37.91
CA ASN A 609 -24.55 11.39 38.78
C ASN A 609 -23.38 12.27 39.28
N PRO A 610 -23.23 13.51 38.78
CA PRO A 610 -24.14 14.19 37.84
C PRO A 610 -24.10 13.59 36.43
N TYR A 611 -25.21 13.65 35.72
CA TYR A 611 -25.25 13.47 34.27
C TYR A 611 -24.81 14.77 33.58
N ILE A 612 -23.83 14.68 32.69
CA ILE A 612 -23.32 15.82 31.91
C ILE A 612 -23.57 15.51 30.43
N ALA A 613 -24.41 16.29 29.77
CA ALA A 613 -24.67 16.14 28.32
C ALA A 613 -23.39 16.35 27.53
N SER A 614 -23.09 15.51 26.56
CA SER A 614 -21.85 15.39 25.83
C SER A 614 -20.71 14.62 26.54
N ALA A 615 -21.05 13.78 27.44
CA ALA A 615 -20.04 12.87 28.02
C ALA A 615 -19.53 11.87 26.95
N ARG A 616 -18.21 11.69 26.88
CA ARG A 616 -17.51 10.82 25.89
C ARG A 616 -17.88 9.34 25.94
N TRP A 617 -18.77 8.92 26.83
CA TRP A 617 -19.19 7.52 27.03
C TRP A 617 -20.56 7.21 26.41
N GLU A 618 -21.19 8.16 25.74
CA GLU A 618 -22.42 7.89 24.99
C GLU A 618 -22.04 7.17 23.70
N SER A 619 -22.50 5.94 23.54
CA SER A 619 -22.12 5.01 22.46
C SER A 619 -22.62 5.42 21.06
N GLU A 620 -23.53 6.38 21.00
CA GLU A 620 -24.07 6.95 19.78
C GLU A 620 -24.28 8.45 19.98
N LEU A 621 -23.89 9.26 19.00
CA LEU A 621 -24.15 10.70 19.00
C LEU A 621 -25.66 10.95 19.14
N GLY A 622 -26.08 11.47 20.29
CA GLY A 622 -27.47 11.83 20.56
C GLY A 622 -28.25 10.86 21.44
N VAL A 623 -27.70 9.71 21.85
CA VAL A 623 -28.35 8.82 22.82
C VAL A 623 -28.00 9.22 24.25
N ARG A 624 -28.91 9.95 24.88
CA ARG A 624 -28.80 10.36 26.28
C ARG A 624 -29.33 9.25 27.19
N ARG A 625 -28.59 8.92 28.27
CA ARG A 625 -28.97 7.82 29.13
C ARG A 625 -28.50 8.01 30.58
N ILE A 626 -29.42 7.74 31.53
CA ILE A 626 -29.15 7.58 32.96
C ILE A 626 -29.64 6.18 33.36
N ASP A 627 -28.81 5.44 34.11
CA ASP A 627 -29.19 4.12 34.61
C ASP A 627 -29.45 4.16 36.12
N PHE A 628 -30.56 3.57 36.52
CA PHE A 628 -30.83 3.21 37.92
C PHE A 628 -30.30 1.79 38.15
N THR A 629 -29.34 1.62 39.03
CA THR A 629 -28.62 0.33 39.21
C THR A 629 -28.83 -0.24 40.61
N VAL A 630 -28.53 -1.53 40.75
CA VAL A 630 -28.70 -2.30 42.00
C VAL A 630 -30.17 -2.32 42.44
N LEU A 631 -31.06 -2.46 41.47
CA LEU A 631 -32.52 -2.54 41.69
C LEU A 631 -32.95 -3.91 42.20
N PRO A 632 -34.05 -4.00 42.97
CA PRO A 632 -34.70 -5.28 43.27
C PRO A 632 -35.33 -5.85 42.00
N ALA A 633 -35.65 -7.15 41.98
CA ALA A 633 -36.20 -7.85 40.85
C ALA A 633 -37.47 -7.20 40.27
N LYS A 634 -38.22 -6.55 41.09
CA LYS A 634 -39.43 -5.85 40.68
C LYS A 634 -39.57 -4.52 41.42
N CYS A 635 -39.64 -3.41 40.70
CA CYS A 635 -39.90 -2.11 41.28
C CYS A 635 -40.45 -1.11 40.25
N THR A 636 -41.02 -0.03 40.77
CA THR A 636 -41.45 1.14 39.98
C THR A 636 -40.61 2.35 40.40
N ILE A 637 -39.98 3.00 39.45
CA ILE A 637 -39.15 4.20 39.67
C ILE A 637 -39.96 5.40 39.15
N ARG A 638 -40.20 6.38 40.04
CA ARG A 638 -40.87 7.63 39.67
C ARG A 638 -39.86 8.76 39.83
N ILE A 639 -39.68 9.55 38.76
CA ILE A 639 -38.71 10.66 38.69
C ILE A 639 -39.48 11.97 38.78
N TYR A 640 -39.01 12.88 39.63
CA TYR A 640 -39.61 14.18 39.86
C TYR A 640 -38.59 15.31 39.63
N ASN A 641 -39.03 16.45 39.16
CA ASN A 641 -38.25 17.67 39.11
C ASN A 641 -38.13 18.32 40.52
N ALA A 642 -37.39 19.47 40.61
CA ALA A 642 -37.20 20.17 41.88
C ALA A 642 -38.52 20.82 42.40
N ALA A 643 -39.52 21.00 41.58
CA ALA A 643 -40.85 21.49 41.99
C ALA A 643 -41.76 20.36 42.53
N GLY A 644 -41.32 19.09 42.46
CA GLY A 644 -42.08 17.93 42.90
C GLY A 644 -43.05 17.40 41.82
N GLU A 645 -42.97 17.91 40.59
CA GLU A 645 -43.77 17.39 39.49
C GLU A 645 -43.17 16.11 38.93
N LYS A 646 -44.06 15.13 38.67
CA LYS A 646 -43.63 13.85 38.12
C LYS A 646 -43.24 14.01 36.62
N VAL A 647 -42.01 13.59 36.31
CA VAL A 647 -41.39 13.68 34.98
C VAL A 647 -41.53 12.37 34.22
N LYS A 648 -41.17 11.24 34.87
CA LYS A 648 -41.10 9.93 34.25
C LYS A 648 -41.49 8.81 35.22
N THR A 649 -42.06 7.75 34.70
CA THR A 649 -42.23 6.50 35.41
C THR A 649 -41.56 5.37 34.63
N LEU A 650 -40.66 4.62 35.29
CA LEU A 650 -40.00 3.44 34.74
C LEU A 650 -40.47 2.21 35.53
N TYR A 651 -40.63 1.12 34.81
CA TYR A 651 -41.05 -0.17 35.36
C TYR A 651 -39.94 -1.19 35.19
N HIS A 652 -39.44 -1.71 36.31
CA HIS A 652 -38.43 -2.76 36.33
C HIS A 652 -39.05 -4.08 36.79
N ASP A 653 -38.98 -5.13 35.95
CA ASP A 653 -39.40 -6.49 36.24
C ASP A 653 -38.39 -7.46 35.66
N ASN A 654 -37.21 -7.57 36.31
CA ASN A 654 -36.11 -8.40 35.85
C ASN A 654 -35.32 -8.96 37.03
N ALA A 655 -35.32 -10.29 37.16
CA ALA A 655 -34.64 -10.98 38.24
C ALA A 655 -33.13 -11.19 37.99
N ILE A 656 -32.68 -11.03 36.72
CA ILE A 656 -31.32 -11.29 36.31
C ILE A 656 -30.51 -9.98 36.16
N MET A 657 -31.16 -8.92 35.65
CA MET A 657 -30.53 -7.59 35.54
C MET A 657 -31.12 -6.66 36.61
N SER A 658 -30.26 -6.04 37.43
CA SER A 658 -30.66 -5.11 38.47
C SER A 658 -30.53 -3.64 38.03
N SER A 659 -30.76 -3.34 36.78
CA SER A 659 -30.69 -1.97 36.24
C SER A 659 -31.83 -1.64 35.31
N GLU A 660 -32.25 -0.36 35.30
CA GLU A 660 -33.25 0.21 34.43
C GLU A 660 -32.76 1.53 33.88
N SER A 661 -32.88 1.71 32.54
CA SER A 661 -32.36 2.89 31.82
C SER A 661 -33.43 3.92 31.59
N TRP A 662 -33.06 5.21 31.70
CA TRP A 662 -33.89 6.35 31.37
C TRP A 662 -33.23 7.21 30.28
N ASP A 663 -33.97 7.50 29.24
CA ASP A 663 -33.59 8.26 28.05
C ASP A 663 -33.61 9.80 28.22
N LEU A 664 -33.81 10.29 29.46
CA LEU A 664 -34.00 11.70 29.81
C LEU A 664 -35.21 12.36 29.10
N LEU A 665 -36.15 11.58 28.64
CA LEU A 665 -37.43 12.06 28.14
C LEU A 665 -38.52 11.94 29.22
N SER A 666 -39.40 12.94 29.27
CA SER A 666 -40.59 12.89 30.13
C SER A 666 -41.60 11.82 29.68
N ASP A 667 -42.65 11.53 30.45
CA ASP A 667 -43.74 10.67 30.04
C ASP A 667 -44.43 11.17 28.75
N GLN A 668 -44.29 12.45 28.39
CA GLN A 668 -44.80 13.07 27.16
C GLN A 668 -43.79 13.09 26.02
N GLY A 669 -42.61 12.49 26.19
CA GLY A 669 -41.55 12.46 25.15
C GLY A 669 -40.78 13.77 24.98
N GLN A 670 -40.83 14.70 25.96
CA GLN A 670 -40.12 15.96 25.95
C GLN A 670 -38.78 15.81 26.68
N GLU A 671 -37.74 16.45 26.16
CA GLU A 671 -36.45 16.53 26.86
C GLU A 671 -36.57 17.24 28.22
N VAL A 672 -35.88 16.71 29.20
CA VAL A 672 -35.90 17.29 30.54
C VAL A 672 -34.89 18.42 30.66
N ALA A 673 -35.19 19.46 31.44
CA ALA A 673 -34.31 20.61 31.66
C ALA A 673 -33.12 20.23 32.59
N PRO A 674 -31.97 20.92 32.46
CA PRO A 674 -30.89 20.81 33.45
C PRO A 674 -31.41 21.16 34.84
N GLY A 675 -30.97 20.42 35.86
CA GLY A 675 -31.38 20.68 37.24
C GLY A 675 -31.23 19.51 38.18
N LEU A 676 -31.75 19.70 39.38
CA LEU A 676 -31.84 18.66 40.41
C LEU A 676 -33.12 17.87 40.23
N TYR A 677 -33.00 16.55 40.21
CA TYR A 677 -34.08 15.59 40.14
C TYR A 677 -34.11 14.70 41.38
N PHE A 678 -35.31 14.25 41.73
CA PHE A 678 -35.55 13.28 42.80
C PHE A 678 -36.13 12.01 42.18
N TYR A 679 -35.79 10.89 42.75
CA TYR A 679 -36.40 9.62 42.39
C TYR A 679 -37.01 8.91 43.60
N HIS A 680 -38.08 8.20 43.34
CA HIS A 680 -38.75 7.36 44.30
C HIS A 680 -38.89 5.94 43.73
N VAL A 681 -38.26 4.97 44.39
CA VAL A 681 -38.37 3.54 44.06
C VAL A 681 -39.36 2.92 45.02
N ASP A 682 -40.34 2.23 44.45
CA ASP A 682 -41.40 1.49 45.15
C ASP A 682 -41.32 0.03 44.76
N SER A 683 -41.17 -0.89 45.70
CA SER A 683 -40.95 -2.31 45.51
C SER A 683 -41.53 -3.17 46.62
N PRO A 684 -41.62 -4.50 46.44
CA PRO A 684 -42.00 -5.41 47.52
C PRO A 684 -41.06 -5.38 48.75
N LEU A 685 -39.84 -4.86 48.60
CA LEU A 685 -38.85 -4.69 49.66
C LEU A 685 -39.03 -3.38 50.47
N GLY A 686 -39.97 -2.52 50.05
CA GLY A 686 -40.17 -1.19 50.64
C GLY A 686 -40.00 -0.06 49.66
N MET A 687 -39.70 1.13 50.20
CA MET A 687 -39.54 2.38 49.39
C MET A 687 -38.19 3.02 49.64
N LYS A 688 -37.61 3.61 48.58
CA LYS A 688 -36.39 4.39 48.65
C LYS A 688 -36.51 5.68 47.85
N THR A 689 -36.01 6.78 48.41
CA THR A 689 -35.88 8.05 47.70
C THR A 689 -34.41 8.46 47.57
N GLY A 690 -34.10 9.16 46.53
CA GLY A 690 -32.76 9.72 46.32
C GLY A 690 -32.81 10.91 45.34
N LYS A 691 -31.64 11.43 45.01
CA LYS A 691 -31.49 12.59 44.12
C LYS A 691 -30.33 12.42 43.15
N PHE A 692 -30.42 13.07 42.01
CA PHE A 692 -29.36 13.16 41.01
C PHE A 692 -29.44 14.51 40.28
N VAL A 693 -28.39 14.87 39.54
CA VAL A 693 -28.26 16.14 38.83
C VAL A 693 -28.07 15.90 37.34
N VAL A 694 -28.80 16.69 36.53
CA VAL A 694 -28.63 16.75 35.08
C VAL A 694 -28.00 18.09 34.73
N ILE A 695 -26.93 18.10 33.95
CA ILE A 695 -26.18 19.28 33.48
C ILE A 695 -26.04 19.17 31.96
N TYR A 696 -26.38 20.26 31.24
CA TYR A 696 -26.19 20.31 29.79
C TYR A 696 -25.01 21.20 29.43
#